data_4c127b35dfcf59dbd9150bcd16782816
#
_entry.id   4c127b35dfcf59dbd9150bcd16782816
#
_cell.length_a   1.000
_cell.length_b   1.000
_cell.length_c   1.000
_cell.angle_alpha   90.00
_cell.angle_beta   90.00
_cell.angle_gamma   90.00
#
_symmetry.space_group_name_H-M   'P 1'
#
loop_
_entity.id
_entity.type
_entity.pdbx_description
1 polymer ?
#
loop_
_entity_poly.entity_id
_entity_poly.type
_entity_poly.pdbx_seq_one_letter_code
_entity_poly.pdbx_strand_id
1 'polypeptide(L)'
;MVKIFRRPLSILAAALAISCALTAFWILKLEWTLPWLRLFDRPDSLPLDALMVQNNTLPRMAMALLAGGSTAMATMLMQQLMRNPLASDSTLAVSSGAQAALVAATVFAPSFLAYGTSAVAFTGATAALGAVLRLSARRALQPLSVVLAGLVVSLYLGSLTGIVMLFFSEETRGVMQWGSGSLVQDSWRDTLGLLWRIAVAAILTAFLIKPLNIMSLGDTQAESAGIPVKKIRLLSLAVAAFLSAGVVGFVGMMGFVGLAAATLVRQMGVRTLSMRLICSFIVGALLLMLTDNGLMLLKHYRGTDLPAGAVTALVGAPLLLWLTAKAPPRPSFQTTSDISTAAPHVPRLLRFLLLIAVAVSVLAFTVGRYDETLRLTIDPEYFVFRYPRVLLAAATGTMLALTGVILQRLTQNPMAGPELLGISSGTAFGAMSVVMLFGITSGSGWFWLTGIVSALVSLGLLMLFNRKNGFTPEKILLTGMALAALADAAIRIWMAIGDFRVQLLLLWMSGSTYQATPESALTVGLLAAASLLLILTLQRWLGLLSLNATIARSVGINIPLARLVLIVSSAALTALSTLLIGPLSFVGLLTPHLARMLGARLPKQQLAAAALIGASVMMTADWLGRQVMFPYEVPAGMMATLIGGAYFMMMMRKL
;
A
#
# COMPACT_ATOMS: atom_id res chain seq x y z
N MET A 1 -39.83 -2.28 -3.10
CA MET A 1 -38.55 -1.96 -2.41
C MET A 1 -37.41 -1.54 -3.33
N VAL A 2 -37.34 -1.97 -4.60
CA VAL A 2 -36.23 -1.65 -5.53
C VAL A 2 -36.16 -0.17 -5.94
N LYS A 3 -37.26 0.57 -5.95
CA LYS A 3 -37.32 1.99 -6.33
C LYS A 3 -36.76 2.97 -5.27
N ILE A 4 -36.76 2.60 -3.99
CA ILE A 4 -36.37 3.50 -2.89
C ILE A 4 -34.84 3.64 -2.78
N PHE A 5 -34.05 2.60 -3.13
CA PHE A 5 -32.58 2.62 -3.05
C PHE A 5 -31.87 3.23 -4.28
N ARG A 6 -32.58 3.49 -5.38
CA ARG A 6 -32.02 4.21 -6.57
C ARG A 6 -31.92 5.72 -6.37
N ARG A 7 -32.76 6.30 -5.51
CA ARG A 7 -32.79 7.76 -5.26
C ARG A 7 -31.49 8.33 -4.65
N PRO A 8 -30.85 7.74 -3.61
CA PRO A 8 -29.68 8.37 -3.02
C PRO A 8 -28.46 8.38 -3.94
N LEU A 9 -28.26 7.38 -4.80
CA LEU A 9 -27.15 7.36 -5.75
C LEU A 9 -27.35 8.39 -6.88
N SER A 10 -28.56 8.49 -7.41
CA SER A 10 -28.88 9.50 -8.46
C SER A 10 -28.77 10.92 -7.91
N ILE A 11 -29.19 11.15 -6.67
CA ILE A 11 -29.04 12.45 -6.00
C ILE A 11 -27.56 12.79 -5.79
N LEU A 12 -26.77 11.84 -5.30
CA LEU A 12 -25.32 12.06 -5.13
C LEU A 12 -24.62 12.32 -6.46
N ALA A 13 -24.90 11.49 -7.48
CA ALA A 13 -24.30 11.66 -8.79
C ALA A 13 -24.71 13.00 -9.43
N ALA A 14 -25.96 13.40 -9.27
CA ALA A 14 -26.45 14.71 -9.74
C ALA A 14 -25.77 15.86 -8.98
N ALA A 15 -25.66 15.77 -7.63
CA ALA A 15 -24.97 16.77 -6.83
C ALA A 15 -23.49 16.90 -7.21
N LEU A 16 -22.78 15.77 -7.38
CA LEU A 16 -21.40 15.77 -7.86
C LEU A 16 -21.29 16.36 -9.28
N ALA A 17 -22.19 15.99 -10.20
CA ALA A 17 -22.18 16.51 -11.56
C ALA A 17 -22.44 18.02 -11.61
N ILE A 18 -23.40 18.51 -10.82
CA ILE A 18 -23.68 19.94 -10.69
C ILE A 18 -22.46 20.67 -10.11
N SER A 19 -21.85 20.14 -9.04
CA SER A 19 -20.65 20.73 -8.43
C SER A 19 -19.47 20.75 -9.41
N CYS A 20 -19.26 19.68 -10.17
CA CYS A 20 -18.24 19.64 -11.23
C CYS A 20 -18.51 20.67 -12.33
N ALA A 21 -19.77 20.77 -12.79
CA ALA A 21 -20.14 21.74 -13.84
C ALA A 21 -19.95 23.17 -13.36
N LEU A 22 -20.37 23.49 -12.13
CA LEU A 22 -20.20 24.82 -11.54
C LEU A 22 -18.72 25.20 -11.38
N THR A 23 -17.90 24.29 -10.84
CA THR A 23 -16.46 24.54 -10.67
C THR A 23 -15.74 24.64 -12.02
N ALA A 24 -16.07 23.79 -12.98
CA ALA A 24 -15.51 23.86 -14.32
C ALA A 24 -15.88 25.16 -15.03
N PHE A 25 -17.16 25.56 -14.95
CA PHE A 25 -17.63 26.84 -15.48
C PHE A 25 -16.90 28.02 -14.84
N TRP A 26 -16.68 27.96 -13.51
CA TRP A 26 -15.96 29.03 -12.79
C TRP A 26 -14.50 29.15 -13.25
N ILE A 27 -13.79 28.02 -13.41
CA ILE A 27 -12.41 27.99 -13.91
C ILE A 27 -12.35 28.54 -15.33
N LEU A 28 -13.23 28.06 -16.21
CA LEU A 28 -13.27 28.55 -17.58
C LEU A 28 -13.60 30.04 -17.65
N LYS A 29 -14.45 30.56 -16.78
CA LYS A 29 -14.73 31.99 -16.69
C LYS A 29 -13.52 32.81 -16.22
N LEU A 30 -12.67 32.24 -15.38
CA LEU A 30 -11.45 32.91 -14.88
C LEU A 30 -10.33 32.91 -15.94
N GLU A 31 -10.21 31.86 -16.73
CA GLU A 31 -9.11 31.68 -17.69
C GLU A 31 -9.49 32.07 -19.12
N TRP A 32 -10.79 32.01 -19.49
CA TRP A 32 -11.28 32.30 -20.84
C TRP A 32 -11.81 33.72 -20.96
N THR A 33 -11.09 34.57 -21.70
CA THR A 33 -11.40 35.99 -21.87
C THR A 33 -12.19 36.34 -23.16
N LEU A 34 -12.29 35.37 -24.07
CA LEU A 34 -12.96 35.55 -25.38
C LEU A 34 -14.43 35.14 -25.36
N PRO A 35 -15.23 35.50 -26.37
CA PRO A 35 -16.58 34.97 -26.55
C PRO A 35 -16.56 33.43 -26.59
N TRP A 36 -17.52 32.78 -25.94
CA TRP A 36 -17.59 31.31 -25.80
C TRP A 36 -17.62 30.56 -27.13
N LEU A 37 -18.14 31.18 -28.21
CA LEU A 37 -18.18 30.60 -29.57
C LEU A 37 -16.75 30.35 -30.13
N ARG A 38 -15.78 31.15 -29.73
CA ARG A 38 -14.38 31.00 -30.15
C ARG A 38 -13.63 29.85 -29.46
N LEU A 39 -14.23 29.19 -28.49
CA LEU A 39 -13.62 28.04 -27.80
C LEU A 39 -13.28 26.89 -28.77
N PHE A 40 -13.97 26.81 -29.90
CA PHE A 40 -13.78 25.78 -30.93
C PHE A 40 -13.07 26.31 -32.20
N ASP A 41 -12.54 27.54 -32.16
CA ASP A 41 -11.76 28.10 -33.27
C ASP A 41 -10.42 27.36 -33.43
N ARG A 42 -9.82 27.51 -34.61
CA ARG A 42 -8.53 26.92 -34.92
C ARG A 42 -7.41 27.56 -34.05
N PRO A 43 -6.42 26.76 -33.60
CA PRO A 43 -5.36 27.26 -32.74
C PRO A 43 -4.64 28.48 -33.28
N ASP A 44 -4.44 28.54 -34.59
CA ASP A 44 -3.70 29.62 -35.26
C ASP A 44 -4.40 31.00 -35.16
N SER A 45 -5.66 31.03 -34.82
CA SER A 45 -6.47 32.25 -34.71
C SER A 45 -6.65 32.77 -33.29
N LEU A 46 -6.12 32.04 -32.28
CA LEU A 46 -6.34 32.32 -30.87
C LEU A 46 -5.10 32.98 -30.21
N PRO A 47 -5.31 33.91 -29.25
CA PRO A 47 -4.23 34.41 -28.42
C PRO A 47 -3.70 33.32 -27.48
N LEU A 48 -2.49 33.50 -26.95
CA LEU A 48 -1.77 32.51 -26.14
C LEU A 48 -2.59 32.03 -24.94
N ASP A 49 -3.28 32.92 -24.24
CA ASP A 49 -4.12 32.57 -23.07
C ASP A 49 -5.26 31.63 -23.46
N ALA A 50 -5.91 31.87 -24.59
CA ALA A 50 -6.97 31.03 -25.11
C ALA A 50 -6.45 29.66 -25.59
N LEU A 51 -5.26 29.62 -26.18
CA LEU A 51 -4.55 28.37 -26.54
C LEU A 51 -4.23 27.53 -25.31
N MET A 52 -3.83 28.15 -24.20
CA MET A 52 -3.61 27.44 -22.95
C MET A 52 -4.89 26.79 -22.43
N VAL A 53 -6.01 27.47 -22.48
CA VAL A 53 -7.31 26.86 -22.08
C VAL A 53 -7.65 25.68 -22.99
N GLN A 54 -7.50 25.85 -24.31
CA GLN A 54 -7.86 24.82 -25.29
C GLN A 54 -6.96 23.58 -25.22
N ASN A 55 -5.64 23.75 -24.97
CA ASN A 55 -4.66 22.66 -25.00
C ASN A 55 -4.24 22.14 -23.61
N ASN A 56 -4.46 22.90 -22.53
CA ASN A 56 -4.10 22.46 -21.17
C ASN A 56 -5.35 22.24 -20.31
N THR A 57 -6.18 23.27 -20.13
CA THR A 57 -7.29 23.23 -19.16
C THR A 57 -8.39 22.25 -19.59
N LEU A 58 -8.83 22.29 -20.84
CA LEU A 58 -9.87 21.38 -21.35
C LEU A 58 -9.40 19.92 -21.39
N PRO A 59 -8.19 19.58 -21.93
CA PRO A 59 -7.67 18.22 -21.88
C PRO A 59 -7.48 17.72 -20.45
N ARG A 60 -7.05 18.57 -19.51
CA ARG A 60 -6.89 18.25 -18.09
C ARG A 60 -8.22 17.86 -17.46
N MET A 61 -9.29 18.62 -17.68
CA MET A 61 -10.64 18.30 -17.19
C MET A 61 -11.15 16.98 -17.79
N ALA A 62 -10.96 16.78 -19.09
CA ALA A 62 -11.30 15.52 -19.75
C ALA A 62 -10.49 14.35 -19.22
N MET A 63 -9.18 14.53 -19.02
CA MET A 63 -8.31 13.52 -18.43
C MET A 63 -8.76 13.15 -17.01
N ALA A 64 -9.16 14.12 -16.18
CA ALA A 64 -9.67 13.87 -14.84
C ALA A 64 -10.91 12.97 -14.86
N LEU A 65 -11.87 13.23 -15.76
CA LEU A 65 -13.04 12.39 -15.95
C LEU A 65 -12.68 10.96 -16.38
N LEU A 66 -11.81 10.84 -17.38
CA LEU A 66 -11.42 9.55 -17.95
C LEU A 66 -10.58 8.73 -16.96
N ALA A 67 -9.60 9.35 -16.31
CA ALA A 67 -8.73 8.68 -15.35
C ALA A 67 -9.48 8.24 -14.10
N GLY A 68 -10.33 9.13 -13.52
CA GLY A 68 -11.13 8.79 -12.35
C GLY A 68 -12.14 7.67 -12.63
N GLY A 69 -12.82 7.73 -13.78
CA GLY A 69 -13.75 6.69 -14.21
C GLY A 69 -13.05 5.35 -14.45
N SER A 70 -11.91 5.36 -15.13
CA SER A 70 -11.13 4.15 -15.42
C SER A 70 -10.62 3.47 -14.16
N THR A 71 -10.04 4.24 -13.24
CA THR A 71 -9.53 3.73 -11.97
C THR A 71 -10.67 3.11 -11.14
N ALA A 72 -11.84 3.75 -11.10
CA ALA A 72 -12.98 3.24 -10.36
C ALA A 72 -13.57 1.97 -11.00
N MET A 73 -13.63 1.89 -12.31
CA MET A 73 -14.09 0.70 -13.05
C MET A 73 -13.09 -0.45 -12.88
N ALA A 74 -11.79 -0.21 -13.00
CA ALA A 74 -10.75 -1.21 -12.76
C ALA A 74 -10.81 -1.75 -11.33
N THR A 75 -10.93 -0.87 -10.33
CA THR A 75 -11.07 -1.24 -8.92
C THR A 75 -12.33 -2.09 -8.69
N MET A 76 -13.47 -1.74 -9.28
CA MET A 76 -14.70 -2.52 -9.17
C MET A 76 -14.56 -3.93 -9.77
N LEU A 77 -13.88 -4.07 -10.92
CA LEU A 77 -13.56 -5.36 -11.53
C LEU A 77 -12.65 -6.19 -10.61
N MET A 78 -11.59 -5.58 -10.06
CA MET A 78 -10.67 -6.26 -9.14
C MET A 78 -11.39 -6.73 -7.88
N GLN A 79 -12.24 -5.90 -7.27
CA GLN A 79 -13.03 -6.24 -6.10
C GLN A 79 -14.01 -7.39 -6.35
N GLN A 80 -14.61 -7.43 -7.55
CA GLN A 80 -15.49 -8.52 -7.95
C GLN A 80 -14.72 -9.84 -8.10
N LEU A 81 -13.56 -9.81 -8.76
CA LEU A 81 -12.71 -10.98 -9.00
C LEU A 81 -12.07 -11.53 -7.73
N MET A 82 -11.54 -10.65 -6.91
CA MET A 82 -10.83 -11.00 -5.68
C MET A 82 -11.79 -11.29 -4.52
N ARG A 83 -13.10 -11.00 -4.69
CA ARG A 83 -14.10 -11.05 -3.61
C ARG A 83 -13.64 -10.29 -2.36
N ASN A 84 -12.77 -9.31 -2.56
CA ASN A 84 -12.17 -8.50 -1.53
C ASN A 84 -12.50 -7.02 -1.77
N PRO A 85 -13.19 -6.35 -0.84
CA PRO A 85 -13.52 -4.93 -0.97
C PRO A 85 -12.32 -3.99 -0.96
N LEU A 86 -11.15 -4.48 -0.57
CA LEU A 86 -9.89 -3.72 -0.50
C LEU A 86 -9.03 -3.84 -1.76
N ALA A 87 -9.44 -4.70 -2.71
CA ALA A 87 -8.68 -4.87 -3.94
C ALA A 87 -8.68 -3.58 -4.76
N SER A 88 -7.51 -3.18 -5.24
CA SER A 88 -7.26 -1.99 -6.06
C SER A 88 -6.10 -2.26 -7.02
N ASP A 89 -5.68 -1.27 -7.79
CA ASP A 89 -4.54 -1.33 -8.71
C ASP A 89 -3.22 -1.72 -8.03
N SER A 90 -3.00 -1.28 -6.78
CA SER A 90 -1.83 -1.67 -5.98
C SER A 90 -1.78 -3.18 -5.70
N THR A 91 -2.92 -3.88 -5.68
CA THR A 91 -2.96 -5.34 -5.46
C THR A 91 -2.46 -6.17 -6.64
N LEU A 92 -2.24 -5.57 -7.81
CA LEU A 92 -1.68 -6.21 -9.01
C LEU A 92 -0.27 -5.75 -9.37
N ALA A 93 0.37 -4.96 -8.53
CA ALA A 93 1.69 -4.38 -8.73
C ALA A 93 1.83 -3.48 -9.98
N VAL A 94 0.72 -3.02 -10.56
CA VAL A 94 0.70 -2.23 -11.80
C VAL A 94 1.44 -0.90 -11.61
N SER A 95 1.09 -0.15 -10.56
CA SER A 95 1.72 1.14 -10.25
C SER A 95 3.20 1.01 -9.90
N SER A 96 3.55 0.01 -9.08
CA SER A 96 4.96 -0.24 -8.72
C SER A 96 5.81 -0.66 -9.94
N GLY A 97 5.23 -1.43 -10.87
CA GLY A 97 5.88 -1.81 -12.11
C GLY A 97 6.12 -0.63 -13.04
N ALA A 98 5.13 0.26 -13.17
CA ALA A 98 5.25 1.49 -13.94
C ALA A 98 6.37 2.39 -13.40
N GLN A 99 6.38 2.62 -12.08
CA GLN A 99 7.40 3.43 -11.42
C GLN A 99 8.79 2.83 -11.55
N ALA A 100 8.93 1.52 -11.36
CA ALA A 100 10.21 0.82 -11.49
C ALA A 100 10.79 0.95 -12.91
N ALA A 101 9.95 0.80 -13.94
CA ALA A 101 10.38 0.97 -15.32
C ALA A 101 10.79 2.41 -15.64
N LEU A 102 10.07 3.40 -15.15
CA LEU A 102 10.41 4.81 -15.34
C LEU A 102 11.73 5.16 -14.66
N VAL A 103 11.93 4.76 -13.41
CA VAL A 103 13.18 4.97 -12.68
C VAL A 103 14.35 4.29 -13.39
N ALA A 104 14.17 3.02 -13.79
CA ALA A 104 15.19 2.29 -14.52
C ALA A 104 15.53 2.94 -15.86
N ALA A 105 14.52 3.40 -16.61
CA ALA A 105 14.75 4.11 -17.87
C ALA A 105 15.45 5.45 -17.64
N THR A 106 15.03 6.23 -16.64
CA THR A 106 15.63 7.55 -16.36
C THR A 106 17.11 7.44 -16.01
N VAL A 107 17.50 6.45 -15.22
CA VAL A 107 18.89 6.32 -14.72
C VAL A 107 19.77 5.51 -15.68
N PHE A 108 19.29 4.36 -16.17
CA PHE A 108 20.14 3.40 -16.88
C PHE A 108 19.96 3.43 -18.41
N ALA A 109 18.83 3.93 -18.90
CA ALA A 109 18.51 3.89 -20.32
C ALA A 109 17.64 5.09 -20.76
N PRO A 110 18.14 6.36 -20.66
CA PRO A 110 17.35 7.56 -20.96
C PRO A 110 16.80 7.60 -22.40
N SER A 111 17.46 6.92 -23.34
CA SER A 111 16.99 6.82 -24.72
C SER A 111 15.60 6.19 -24.88
N PHE A 112 15.18 5.33 -23.95
CA PHE A 112 13.82 4.77 -23.96
C PHE A 112 12.74 5.81 -23.66
N LEU A 113 13.07 6.90 -22.96
CA LEU A 113 12.12 8.00 -22.70
C LEU A 113 11.73 8.76 -23.97
N ALA A 114 12.52 8.67 -25.04
CA ALA A 114 12.17 9.22 -26.36
C ALA A 114 10.90 8.59 -26.96
N TYR A 115 10.56 7.36 -26.58
CA TYR A 115 9.29 6.71 -26.97
C TYR A 115 8.09 7.21 -26.17
N GLY A 116 8.30 8.08 -25.19
CA GLY A 116 7.30 8.63 -24.29
C GLY A 116 7.27 7.95 -22.93
N THR A 117 7.14 8.74 -21.87
CA THR A 117 7.08 8.28 -20.47
C THR A 117 5.92 7.31 -20.23
N SER A 118 4.76 7.57 -20.86
CA SER A 118 3.57 6.71 -20.78
C SER A 118 3.79 5.31 -21.35
N ALA A 119 4.58 5.18 -22.44
CA ALA A 119 4.90 3.88 -23.03
C ALA A 119 5.82 3.08 -22.11
N VAL A 120 6.85 3.69 -21.53
CA VAL A 120 7.76 3.05 -20.58
C VAL A 120 7.00 2.61 -19.32
N ALA A 121 6.17 3.49 -18.75
CA ALA A 121 5.34 3.17 -17.58
C ALA A 121 4.38 2.00 -17.87
N PHE A 122 3.73 2.01 -19.03
CA PHE A 122 2.81 0.95 -19.45
C PHE A 122 3.53 -0.41 -19.61
N THR A 123 4.73 -0.44 -20.19
CA THR A 123 5.50 -1.69 -20.31
C THR A 123 5.91 -2.23 -18.96
N GLY A 124 6.35 -1.38 -18.02
CA GLY A 124 6.66 -1.78 -16.65
C GLY A 124 5.46 -2.32 -15.89
N ALA A 125 4.30 -1.65 -16.03
CA ALA A 125 3.04 -2.10 -15.44
C ALA A 125 2.61 -3.48 -15.95
N THR A 126 2.70 -3.70 -17.26
CA THR A 126 2.35 -5.00 -17.87
C THR A 126 3.35 -6.10 -17.52
N ALA A 127 4.63 -5.78 -17.41
CA ALA A 127 5.65 -6.73 -16.96
C ALA A 127 5.42 -7.17 -15.50
N ALA A 128 5.10 -6.23 -14.61
CA ALA A 128 4.76 -6.53 -13.22
C ALA A 128 3.51 -7.40 -13.11
N LEU A 129 2.45 -7.07 -13.87
CA LEU A 129 1.26 -7.94 -13.97
C LEU A 129 1.62 -9.34 -14.46
N GLY A 130 2.44 -9.45 -15.49
CA GLY A 130 2.92 -10.73 -16.02
C GLY A 130 3.63 -11.56 -14.95
N ALA A 131 4.45 -10.94 -14.12
CA ALA A 131 5.09 -11.58 -12.96
C ALA A 131 4.06 -12.08 -11.94
N VAL A 132 3.07 -11.26 -11.58
CA VAL A 132 1.98 -11.62 -10.65
C VAL A 132 1.18 -12.82 -11.19
N LEU A 133 0.78 -12.77 -12.44
CA LEU A 133 0.02 -13.84 -13.09
C LEU A 133 0.84 -15.15 -13.18
N ARG A 134 2.14 -15.05 -13.48
CA ARG A 134 3.03 -16.22 -13.55
C ARG A 134 3.23 -16.86 -12.18
N LEU A 135 3.37 -16.05 -11.11
CA LEU A 135 3.50 -16.54 -9.74
C LEU A 135 2.22 -17.25 -9.25
N SER A 136 1.04 -16.73 -9.63
CA SER A 136 -0.26 -17.26 -9.21
C SER A 136 -0.85 -18.32 -10.15
N ALA A 137 -0.23 -18.58 -11.32
CA ALA A 137 -0.75 -19.47 -12.35
C ALA A 137 -0.94 -20.92 -11.88
N ARG A 138 -0.03 -21.44 -11.04
CA ARG A 138 -0.09 -22.82 -10.52
C ARG A 138 -1.30 -23.07 -9.62
N ARG A 139 -1.80 -22.03 -8.93
CA ARG A 139 -2.99 -22.06 -8.09
C ARG A 139 -4.26 -21.61 -8.82
N ALA A 140 -4.33 -21.83 -10.14
CA ALA A 140 -5.47 -21.47 -10.98
C ALA A 140 -5.93 -20.00 -10.81
N LEU A 141 -4.98 -19.08 -10.53
CA LEU A 141 -5.23 -17.66 -10.28
C LEU A 141 -6.25 -17.43 -9.15
N GLN A 142 -6.23 -18.27 -8.10
CA GLN A 142 -7.10 -18.07 -6.94
C GLN A 142 -6.92 -16.65 -6.37
N PRO A 143 -8.00 -16.00 -5.90
CA PRO A 143 -7.96 -14.62 -5.43
C PRO A 143 -6.86 -14.33 -4.42
N LEU A 144 -6.72 -15.17 -3.41
CA LEU A 144 -5.68 -15.02 -2.38
C LEU A 144 -4.27 -15.10 -2.96
N SER A 145 -4.02 -16.03 -3.89
CA SER A 145 -2.70 -16.20 -4.52
C SER A 145 -2.32 -15.00 -5.39
N VAL A 146 -3.29 -14.43 -6.14
CA VAL A 146 -3.07 -13.24 -6.97
C VAL A 146 -2.74 -12.02 -6.12
N VAL A 147 -3.50 -11.81 -5.04
CA VAL A 147 -3.29 -10.65 -4.15
C VAL A 147 -1.97 -10.77 -3.40
N LEU A 148 -1.61 -11.97 -2.90
CA LEU A 148 -0.29 -12.21 -2.29
C LEU A 148 0.86 -11.99 -3.28
N ALA A 149 0.74 -12.51 -4.50
CA ALA A 149 1.75 -12.30 -5.54
C ALA A 149 1.90 -10.82 -5.88
N GLY A 150 0.79 -10.11 -6.04
CA GLY A 150 0.79 -8.68 -6.34
C GLY A 150 1.42 -7.84 -5.24
N LEU A 151 1.08 -8.12 -3.98
CA LEU A 151 1.67 -7.43 -2.83
C LEU A 151 3.19 -7.64 -2.77
N VAL A 152 3.66 -8.87 -2.92
CA VAL A 152 5.10 -9.18 -2.86
C VAL A 152 5.85 -8.54 -4.03
N VAL A 153 5.31 -8.62 -5.24
CA VAL A 153 5.90 -7.96 -6.42
C VAL A 153 5.93 -6.45 -6.24
N SER A 154 4.85 -5.84 -5.72
CA SER A 154 4.80 -4.40 -5.42
C SER A 154 5.87 -3.98 -4.43
N LEU A 155 6.00 -4.69 -3.32
CA LEU A 155 6.99 -4.38 -2.28
C LEU A 155 8.42 -4.58 -2.79
N TYR A 156 8.66 -5.65 -3.56
CA TYR A 156 9.97 -5.93 -4.16
C TYR A 156 10.38 -4.83 -5.14
N LEU A 157 9.50 -4.49 -6.09
CA LEU A 157 9.75 -3.42 -7.05
C LEU A 157 9.85 -2.07 -6.37
N GLY A 158 9.02 -1.78 -5.36
CA GLY A 158 9.09 -0.56 -4.57
C GLY A 158 10.42 -0.40 -3.84
N SER A 159 10.95 -1.48 -3.24
CA SER A 159 12.27 -1.44 -2.59
C SER A 159 13.41 -1.25 -3.60
N LEU A 160 13.36 -1.95 -4.74
CA LEU A 160 14.36 -1.77 -5.79
C LEU A 160 14.34 -0.33 -6.33
N THR A 161 13.16 0.19 -6.60
CA THR A 161 12.95 1.58 -7.03
C THR A 161 13.46 2.57 -5.99
N GLY A 162 13.15 2.32 -4.71
CA GLY A 162 13.59 3.17 -3.60
C GLY A 162 15.11 3.22 -3.46
N ILE A 163 15.81 2.09 -3.64
CA ILE A 163 17.28 2.04 -3.65
C ILE A 163 17.84 2.90 -4.79
N VAL A 164 17.33 2.74 -6.02
CA VAL A 164 17.80 3.54 -7.16
C VAL A 164 17.52 5.02 -6.93
N MET A 165 16.34 5.38 -6.42
CA MET A 165 16.00 6.78 -6.10
C MET A 165 16.88 7.37 -4.99
N LEU A 166 17.33 6.56 -4.04
CA LEU A 166 18.23 7.01 -2.97
C LEU A 166 19.61 7.39 -3.52
N PHE A 167 20.16 6.57 -4.43
CA PHE A 167 21.49 6.81 -5.00
C PHE A 167 21.50 7.80 -6.16
N PHE A 168 20.39 7.93 -6.88
CA PHE A 168 20.22 8.78 -8.05
C PHE A 168 19.07 9.78 -7.84
N SER A 169 19.13 10.51 -6.71
CA SER A 169 18.02 11.37 -6.25
C SER A 169 17.76 12.54 -7.21
N GLU A 170 18.79 13.13 -7.80
CA GLU A 170 18.64 14.25 -8.72
C GLU A 170 18.01 13.81 -10.04
N GLU A 171 18.50 12.72 -10.63
CA GLU A 171 18.00 12.18 -11.90
C GLU A 171 16.54 11.70 -11.77
N THR A 172 16.18 11.17 -10.62
CA THR A 172 14.85 10.58 -10.37
C THR A 172 13.82 11.57 -9.82
N ARG A 173 14.20 12.84 -9.60
CA ARG A 173 13.31 13.88 -9.05
C ARG A 173 12.00 14.04 -9.84
N GLY A 174 12.09 14.04 -11.17
CA GLY A 174 10.92 14.10 -12.05
C GLY A 174 9.99 12.88 -11.91
N VAL A 175 10.56 11.68 -11.72
CA VAL A 175 9.77 10.46 -11.50
C VAL A 175 9.10 10.45 -10.14
N MET A 176 9.71 11.05 -9.11
CA MET A 176 9.07 11.23 -7.79
C MET A 176 7.83 12.12 -7.88
N GLN A 177 7.93 13.25 -8.62
CA GLN A 177 6.79 14.14 -8.86
C GLN A 177 5.69 13.43 -9.66
N TRP A 178 6.06 12.73 -10.74
CA TRP A 178 5.13 11.90 -11.50
C TRP A 178 4.45 10.84 -10.61
N GLY A 179 5.19 10.19 -9.71
CA GLY A 179 4.66 9.22 -8.74
C GLY A 179 3.62 9.80 -7.78
N SER A 180 3.60 11.10 -7.57
CA SER A 180 2.58 11.78 -6.75
C SER A 180 1.26 12.02 -7.48
N GLY A 181 1.21 11.76 -8.80
CA GLY A 181 0.04 11.89 -9.66
C GLY A 181 -0.23 13.32 -10.11
N SER A 182 -0.14 13.56 -11.42
CA SER A 182 -0.40 14.85 -12.04
C SER A 182 -1.41 14.72 -13.19
N LEU A 183 -2.40 15.59 -13.21
CA LEU A 183 -3.41 15.68 -14.29
C LEU A 183 -3.07 16.77 -15.30
N VAL A 184 -1.94 17.46 -15.15
CA VAL A 184 -1.50 18.49 -16.09
C VAL A 184 -1.30 17.88 -17.47
N GLN A 185 -1.88 18.54 -18.49
CA GLN A 185 -1.84 18.13 -19.90
C GLN A 185 -1.31 19.28 -20.72
N ASP A 186 -0.52 18.96 -21.76
CA ASP A 186 -0.01 19.93 -22.71
C ASP A 186 -0.69 19.83 -24.08
N SER A 187 -1.53 18.81 -24.26
CA SER A 187 -2.28 18.55 -25.49
C SER A 187 -3.39 17.51 -25.29
N TRP A 188 -4.24 17.35 -26.29
CA TRP A 188 -5.27 16.32 -26.33
C TRP A 188 -4.74 14.89 -26.56
N ARG A 189 -3.46 14.74 -26.94
CA ARG A 189 -2.87 13.44 -27.33
C ARG A 189 -3.03 12.36 -26.25
N ASP A 190 -2.69 12.68 -25.01
CA ASP A 190 -2.72 11.71 -23.90
C ASP A 190 -4.16 11.43 -23.45
N THR A 191 -5.01 12.44 -23.48
CA THR A 191 -6.46 12.30 -23.19
C THR A 191 -7.14 11.39 -24.22
N LEU A 192 -6.88 11.57 -25.51
CA LEU A 192 -7.37 10.69 -26.57
C LEU A 192 -6.74 9.30 -26.47
N GLY A 193 -5.46 9.22 -26.10
CA GLY A 193 -4.74 7.98 -25.81
C GLY A 193 -5.38 7.15 -24.68
N LEU A 194 -5.94 7.80 -23.67
CA LEU A 194 -6.67 7.12 -22.61
C LEU A 194 -8.09 6.75 -23.05
N LEU A 195 -8.76 7.62 -23.79
CA LEU A 195 -10.13 7.41 -24.27
C LEU A 195 -10.27 6.12 -25.09
N TRP A 196 -9.38 5.88 -26.07
CA TRP A 196 -9.46 4.66 -26.88
C TRP A 196 -9.20 3.40 -26.03
N ARG A 197 -8.31 3.46 -25.04
CA ARG A 197 -8.07 2.35 -24.10
C ARG A 197 -9.31 2.02 -23.27
N ILE A 198 -10.04 3.04 -22.84
CA ILE A 198 -11.31 2.88 -22.13
C ILE A 198 -12.34 2.23 -23.05
N ALA A 199 -12.45 2.67 -24.31
CA ALA A 199 -13.39 2.09 -25.28
C ALA A 199 -13.11 0.58 -25.48
N VAL A 200 -11.86 0.19 -25.69
CA VAL A 200 -11.45 -1.22 -25.81
C VAL A 200 -11.80 -1.99 -24.54
N ALA A 201 -11.44 -1.45 -23.37
CA ALA A 201 -11.71 -2.11 -22.10
C ALA A 201 -13.21 -2.24 -21.80
N ALA A 202 -14.02 -1.25 -22.17
CA ALA A 202 -15.48 -1.30 -22.02
C ALA A 202 -16.09 -2.41 -22.89
N ILE A 203 -15.67 -2.53 -24.14
CA ILE A 203 -16.11 -3.61 -25.05
C ILE A 203 -15.73 -4.98 -24.46
N LEU A 204 -14.47 -5.17 -24.05
CA LEU A 204 -14.02 -6.43 -23.45
C LEU A 204 -14.79 -6.76 -22.16
N THR A 205 -15.01 -5.74 -21.32
CA THR A 205 -15.78 -5.90 -20.07
C THR A 205 -17.22 -6.31 -20.35
N ALA A 206 -17.86 -5.77 -21.39
CA ALA A 206 -19.23 -6.12 -21.75
C ALA A 206 -19.39 -7.63 -22.03
N PHE A 207 -18.42 -8.26 -22.70
CA PHE A 207 -18.39 -9.71 -22.91
C PHE A 207 -18.16 -10.49 -21.61
N LEU A 208 -17.46 -9.91 -20.64
CA LEU A 208 -17.11 -10.57 -19.38
C LEU A 208 -18.23 -10.45 -18.32
N ILE A 209 -19.21 -9.55 -18.46
CA ILE A 209 -20.26 -9.34 -17.45
C ILE A 209 -21.04 -10.61 -17.12
N LYS A 210 -21.50 -11.34 -18.15
CA LYS A 210 -22.29 -12.57 -17.95
C LYS A 210 -21.51 -13.65 -17.17
N PRO A 211 -20.30 -14.08 -17.60
CA PRO A 211 -19.52 -15.08 -16.87
C PRO A 211 -19.13 -14.59 -15.47
N LEU A 212 -18.81 -13.30 -15.27
CA LEU A 212 -18.47 -12.76 -13.95
C LEU A 212 -19.65 -12.78 -12.97
N ASN A 213 -20.88 -12.58 -13.45
CA ASN A 213 -22.08 -12.72 -12.64
C ASN A 213 -22.25 -14.15 -12.13
N ILE A 214 -22.02 -15.16 -12.98
CA ILE A 214 -22.12 -16.57 -12.60
C ILE A 214 -20.98 -16.94 -11.63
N MET A 215 -19.77 -16.46 -11.86
CA MET A 215 -18.63 -16.64 -10.95
C MET A 215 -18.87 -16.02 -9.57
N SER A 216 -19.78 -15.05 -9.43
CA SER A 216 -20.13 -14.48 -8.13
C SER A 216 -20.83 -15.48 -7.19
N LEU A 217 -21.44 -16.54 -7.71
CA LEU A 217 -22.10 -17.60 -6.96
C LEU A 217 -21.10 -18.60 -6.36
N GLY A 218 -19.93 -18.76 -7.00
CA GLY A 218 -18.89 -19.70 -6.56
C GLY A 218 -18.11 -20.21 -7.77
N ASP A 219 -16.86 -20.61 -7.56
CA ASP A 219 -16.01 -21.14 -8.64
C ASP A 219 -16.52 -22.50 -9.11
N THR A 220 -16.86 -23.40 -8.18
CA THR A 220 -17.43 -24.72 -8.47
C THR A 220 -18.76 -24.63 -9.22
N GLN A 221 -19.64 -23.70 -8.82
CA GLN A 221 -20.92 -23.49 -9.50
C GLN A 221 -20.71 -22.91 -10.92
N ALA A 222 -19.73 -22.05 -11.10
CA ALA A 222 -19.39 -21.51 -12.43
C ALA A 222 -18.80 -22.57 -13.35
N GLU A 223 -17.94 -23.45 -12.86
CA GLU A 223 -17.39 -24.59 -13.59
C GLU A 223 -18.49 -25.58 -13.98
N SER A 224 -19.42 -25.89 -13.06
CA SER A 224 -20.59 -26.74 -13.35
C SER A 224 -21.51 -26.13 -14.42
N ALA A 225 -21.54 -24.80 -14.54
CA ALA A 225 -22.25 -24.09 -15.62
C ALA A 225 -21.45 -23.98 -16.93
N GLY A 226 -20.31 -24.67 -17.05
CA GLY A 226 -19.47 -24.71 -18.25
C GLY A 226 -18.57 -23.48 -18.43
N ILE A 227 -18.39 -22.64 -17.41
CA ILE A 227 -17.53 -21.45 -17.50
C ILE A 227 -16.07 -21.83 -17.23
N PRO A 228 -15.14 -21.49 -18.13
CA PRO A 228 -13.72 -21.68 -17.91
C PRO A 228 -13.18 -20.62 -16.93
N VAL A 229 -13.39 -20.82 -15.62
CA VAL A 229 -13.11 -19.87 -14.55
C VAL A 229 -11.71 -19.27 -14.64
N LYS A 230 -10.67 -20.09 -14.89
CA LYS A 230 -9.29 -19.63 -15.04
C LYS A 230 -9.10 -18.64 -16.20
N LYS A 231 -9.70 -18.90 -17.37
CA LYS A 231 -9.60 -18.01 -18.54
C LYS A 231 -10.33 -16.70 -18.32
N ILE A 232 -11.56 -16.77 -17.78
CA ILE A 232 -12.36 -15.55 -17.49
C ILE A 232 -11.67 -14.70 -16.45
N ARG A 233 -11.09 -15.31 -15.41
CA ARG A 233 -10.33 -14.58 -14.38
C ARG A 233 -9.10 -13.90 -14.96
N LEU A 234 -8.33 -14.61 -15.80
CA LEU A 234 -7.16 -14.05 -16.48
C LEU A 234 -7.51 -12.86 -17.35
N LEU A 235 -8.54 -13.00 -18.21
CA LEU A 235 -8.98 -11.91 -19.08
C LEU A 235 -9.49 -10.70 -18.29
N SER A 236 -10.26 -10.93 -17.25
CA SER A 236 -10.79 -9.84 -16.42
C SER A 236 -9.70 -9.10 -15.66
N LEU A 237 -8.68 -9.83 -15.14
CA LEU A 237 -7.50 -9.22 -14.53
C LEU A 237 -6.69 -8.42 -15.55
N ALA A 238 -6.52 -8.95 -16.76
CA ALA A 238 -5.82 -8.25 -17.84
C ALA A 238 -6.54 -6.95 -18.24
N VAL A 239 -7.88 -6.96 -18.33
CA VAL A 239 -8.67 -5.74 -18.62
C VAL A 239 -8.55 -4.72 -17.49
N ALA A 240 -8.67 -5.15 -16.23
CA ALA A 240 -8.53 -4.25 -15.09
C ALA A 240 -7.13 -3.62 -15.03
N ALA A 241 -6.09 -4.42 -15.25
CA ALA A 241 -4.72 -3.93 -15.26
C ALA A 241 -4.42 -3.05 -16.49
N PHE A 242 -5.00 -3.35 -17.66
CA PHE A 242 -4.87 -2.52 -18.86
C PHE A 242 -5.44 -1.11 -18.62
N LEU A 243 -6.59 -1.00 -17.95
CA LEU A 243 -7.17 0.29 -17.53
C LEU A 243 -6.25 1.00 -16.53
N SER A 244 -5.82 0.30 -15.47
CA SER A 244 -4.94 0.89 -14.44
C SER A 244 -3.60 1.32 -15.03
N ALA A 245 -2.97 0.49 -15.87
CA ALA A 245 -1.70 0.81 -16.54
C ALA A 245 -1.85 1.99 -17.49
N GLY A 246 -3.01 2.10 -18.17
CA GLY A 246 -3.34 3.25 -19.01
C GLY A 246 -3.40 4.55 -18.21
N VAL A 247 -4.09 4.55 -17.07
CA VAL A 247 -4.18 5.71 -16.19
C VAL A 247 -2.80 6.05 -15.61
N VAL A 248 -2.13 5.08 -15.00
CA VAL A 248 -0.82 5.28 -14.36
C VAL A 248 0.21 5.78 -15.37
N GLY A 249 0.19 5.28 -16.62
CA GLY A 249 1.11 5.70 -17.66
C GLY A 249 0.99 7.18 -18.07
N PHE A 250 -0.23 7.75 -18.03
CA PHE A 250 -0.44 9.14 -18.42
C PHE A 250 -0.42 10.15 -17.27
N VAL A 251 -0.99 9.77 -16.12
CA VAL A 251 -1.20 10.71 -15.01
C VAL A 251 -0.48 10.32 -13.72
N GLY A 252 0.29 9.24 -13.73
CA GLY A 252 0.96 8.74 -12.55
C GLY A 252 0.01 8.01 -11.58
N MET A 253 0.44 7.85 -10.33
CA MET A 253 -0.32 7.08 -9.35
C MET A 253 -1.48 7.89 -8.76
N MET A 254 -2.72 7.43 -9.00
CA MET A 254 -3.94 8.02 -8.45
C MET A 254 -4.50 7.13 -7.35
N GLY A 255 -4.20 7.47 -6.09
CA GLY A 255 -4.67 6.70 -4.95
C GLY A 255 -6.12 6.98 -4.57
N PHE A 256 -6.79 5.97 -3.99
CA PHE A 256 -8.08 6.07 -3.30
C PHE A 256 -9.33 6.42 -4.11
N VAL A 257 -9.25 7.07 -5.26
CA VAL A 257 -10.43 7.41 -6.08
C VAL A 257 -11.25 6.16 -6.42
N GLY A 258 -10.57 5.12 -6.90
CA GLY A 258 -11.20 3.86 -7.24
C GLY A 258 -11.87 3.18 -6.04
N LEU A 259 -11.18 3.12 -4.90
CA LEU A 259 -11.71 2.54 -3.66
C LEU A 259 -12.90 3.32 -3.13
N ALA A 260 -12.83 4.65 -3.11
CA ALA A 260 -13.91 5.53 -2.66
C ALA A 260 -15.14 5.36 -3.54
N ALA A 261 -15.00 5.47 -4.86
CA ALA A 261 -16.10 5.34 -5.82
C ALA A 261 -16.76 3.95 -5.76
N ALA A 262 -15.95 2.86 -5.78
CA ALA A 262 -16.47 1.51 -5.72
C ALA A 262 -17.18 1.21 -4.38
N THR A 263 -16.68 1.76 -3.28
CA THR A 263 -17.31 1.60 -1.95
C THR A 263 -18.61 2.37 -1.85
N LEU A 264 -18.66 3.63 -2.33
CA LEU A 264 -19.89 4.42 -2.42
C LEU A 264 -20.98 3.70 -3.18
N VAL A 265 -20.68 3.24 -4.39
CA VAL A 265 -21.66 2.56 -5.26
C VAL A 265 -22.19 1.28 -4.62
N ARG A 266 -21.35 0.51 -3.92
CA ARG A 266 -21.79 -0.68 -3.19
C ARG A 266 -22.68 -0.37 -2.00
N GLN A 267 -22.33 0.66 -1.22
CA GLN A 267 -23.12 1.05 -0.05
C GLN A 267 -24.47 1.64 -0.43
N MET A 268 -24.58 2.25 -1.62
CA MET A 268 -25.84 2.74 -2.15
C MET A 268 -26.74 1.64 -2.73
N GLY A 269 -26.38 0.37 -2.53
CA GLY A 269 -27.25 -0.76 -2.81
C GLY A 269 -27.38 -1.15 -4.28
N VAL A 270 -26.46 -0.74 -5.15
CA VAL A 270 -26.44 -1.20 -6.55
C VAL A 270 -26.12 -2.69 -6.59
N ARG A 271 -27.04 -3.49 -7.16
CA ARG A 271 -26.96 -4.96 -7.08
C ARG A 271 -26.31 -5.62 -8.29
N THR A 272 -26.60 -5.16 -9.50
CA THR A 272 -26.10 -5.78 -10.74
C THR A 272 -24.68 -5.32 -11.06
N LEU A 273 -23.83 -6.24 -11.54
CA LEU A 273 -22.43 -5.93 -11.86
C LEU A 273 -22.29 -4.84 -12.92
N SER A 274 -23.11 -4.91 -13.99
CA SER A 274 -23.10 -3.90 -15.04
C SER A 274 -23.37 -2.49 -14.52
N MET A 275 -24.41 -2.34 -13.67
CA MET A 275 -24.71 -1.05 -13.06
C MET A 275 -23.63 -0.62 -12.07
N ARG A 276 -23.02 -1.56 -11.32
CA ARG A 276 -21.88 -1.23 -10.44
C ARG A 276 -20.71 -0.67 -11.22
N LEU A 277 -20.38 -1.25 -12.37
CA LEU A 277 -19.26 -0.79 -13.21
C LEU A 277 -19.55 0.60 -13.79
N ILE A 278 -20.72 0.81 -14.37
CA ILE A 278 -21.12 2.12 -14.94
C ILE A 278 -21.19 3.20 -13.86
N CYS A 279 -21.86 2.92 -12.74
CA CYS A 279 -21.98 3.89 -11.65
C CYS A 279 -20.62 4.18 -11.00
N SER A 280 -19.72 3.18 -10.88
CA SER A 280 -18.37 3.41 -10.37
C SER A 280 -17.57 4.29 -11.31
N PHE A 281 -17.67 4.06 -12.63
CA PHE A 281 -17.04 4.93 -13.62
C PHE A 281 -17.51 6.38 -13.46
N ILE A 282 -18.83 6.62 -13.44
CA ILE A 282 -19.39 7.97 -13.31
C ILE A 282 -18.98 8.63 -11.99
N VAL A 283 -19.12 7.93 -10.87
CA VAL A 283 -18.78 8.49 -9.56
C VAL A 283 -17.28 8.76 -9.45
N GLY A 284 -16.42 7.85 -9.95
CA GLY A 284 -14.97 8.05 -9.95
C GLY A 284 -14.54 9.22 -10.84
N ALA A 285 -15.13 9.34 -12.03
CA ALA A 285 -14.92 10.46 -12.94
C ALA A 285 -15.25 11.81 -12.27
N LEU A 286 -16.42 11.91 -11.66
CA LEU A 286 -16.86 13.14 -11.00
C LEU A 286 -16.06 13.46 -9.75
N LEU A 287 -15.68 12.46 -8.95
CA LEU A 287 -14.84 12.67 -7.76
C LEU A 287 -13.46 13.21 -8.12
N LEU A 288 -12.81 12.62 -9.13
CA LEU A 288 -11.47 13.07 -9.53
C LEU A 288 -11.54 14.46 -10.18
N MET A 289 -12.51 14.70 -11.06
CA MET A 289 -12.71 16.02 -11.68
C MET A 289 -13.00 17.11 -10.65
N LEU A 290 -13.86 16.83 -9.66
CA LEU A 290 -14.16 17.80 -8.62
C LEU A 290 -12.93 18.13 -7.76
N THR A 291 -12.12 17.12 -7.44
CA THR A 291 -10.88 17.30 -6.70
C THR A 291 -9.87 18.14 -7.50
N ASP A 292 -9.71 17.83 -8.78
CA ASP A 292 -8.76 18.56 -9.65
C ASP A 292 -9.23 20.00 -9.92
N ASN A 293 -10.50 20.22 -10.16
CA ASN A 293 -11.07 21.58 -10.27
C ASN A 293 -10.82 22.39 -8.98
N GLY A 294 -10.99 21.76 -7.81
CA GLY A 294 -10.66 22.39 -6.52
C GLY A 294 -9.18 22.77 -6.42
N LEU A 295 -8.28 21.93 -6.94
CA LEU A 295 -6.82 22.22 -6.98
C LEU A 295 -6.48 23.34 -7.96
N MET A 296 -7.12 23.39 -9.12
CA MET A 296 -6.95 24.49 -10.08
C MET A 296 -7.38 25.83 -9.47
N LEU A 297 -8.51 25.87 -8.77
CA LEU A 297 -8.96 27.06 -8.05
C LEU A 297 -7.99 27.42 -6.92
N LEU A 298 -7.50 26.46 -6.15
CA LEU A 298 -6.51 26.70 -5.09
C LEU A 298 -5.21 27.28 -5.66
N LYS A 299 -4.74 26.75 -6.79
CA LYS A 299 -3.56 27.26 -7.52
C LYS A 299 -3.78 28.70 -7.97
N HIS A 300 -4.95 29.00 -8.50
CA HIS A 300 -5.28 30.36 -8.96
C HIS A 300 -5.29 31.37 -7.80
N TYR A 301 -5.90 31.02 -6.64
CA TYR A 301 -6.02 31.97 -5.52
C TYR A 301 -4.84 32.00 -4.56
N ARG A 302 -4.10 30.89 -4.42
CA ARG A 302 -3.01 30.74 -3.43
C ARG A 302 -1.63 30.54 -4.04
N GLY A 303 -1.52 30.33 -5.35
CA GLY A 303 -0.26 30.04 -6.03
C GLY A 303 0.36 28.68 -5.69
N THR A 304 -0.35 27.82 -4.95
CA THR A 304 0.17 26.51 -4.51
C THR A 304 -0.18 25.41 -5.51
N ASP A 305 0.83 24.70 -6.00
CA ASP A 305 0.65 23.56 -6.91
C ASP A 305 0.77 22.26 -6.11
N LEU A 306 -0.35 21.56 -5.91
CA LEU A 306 -0.40 20.31 -5.16
C LEU A 306 -0.68 19.14 -6.09
N PRO A 307 -0.02 17.97 -5.89
CA PRO A 307 -0.22 16.80 -6.73
C PRO A 307 -1.64 16.22 -6.55
N ALA A 308 -2.35 16.04 -7.64
CA ALA A 308 -3.74 15.57 -7.64
C ALA A 308 -3.90 14.19 -6.99
N GLY A 309 -2.94 13.27 -7.22
CA GLY A 309 -2.97 11.92 -6.65
C GLY A 309 -2.90 11.92 -5.12
N ALA A 310 -2.09 12.81 -4.52
CA ALA A 310 -2.01 12.94 -3.07
C ALA A 310 -3.29 13.56 -2.49
N VAL A 311 -3.83 14.60 -3.12
CA VAL A 311 -5.05 15.28 -2.65
C VAL A 311 -6.28 14.37 -2.78
N THR A 312 -6.37 13.55 -3.81
CA THR A 312 -7.45 12.55 -3.94
C THR A 312 -7.43 11.52 -2.80
N ALA A 313 -6.25 11.12 -2.34
CA ALA A 313 -6.13 10.25 -1.17
C ALA A 313 -6.52 10.99 0.12
N LEU A 314 -6.14 12.27 0.25
CA LEU A 314 -6.50 13.12 1.39
C LEU A 314 -8.03 13.31 1.53
N VAL A 315 -8.75 13.40 0.42
CA VAL A 315 -10.23 13.51 0.40
C VAL A 315 -10.89 12.12 0.49
N GLY A 316 -10.34 11.15 -0.21
CA GLY A 316 -10.92 9.81 -0.31
C GLY A 316 -10.82 8.99 0.98
N ALA A 317 -9.73 9.16 1.76
CA ALA A 317 -9.54 8.41 2.99
C ALA A 317 -10.56 8.78 4.09
N PRO A 318 -10.83 10.05 4.42
CA PRO A 318 -11.90 10.42 5.34
C PRO A 318 -13.29 9.97 4.87
N LEU A 319 -13.56 10.05 3.57
CA LEU A 319 -14.79 9.55 2.99
C LEU A 319 -14.94 8.04 3.24
N LEU A 320 -13.87 7.27 3.03
CA LEU A 320 -13.86 5.83 3.30
C LEU A 320 -14.08 5.54 4.80
N LEU A 321 -13.45 6.29 5.70
CA LEU A 321 -13.66 6.20 7.15
C LEU A 321 -15.12 6.41 7.53
N TRP A 322 -15.74 7.46 7.02
CA TRP A 322 -17.13 7.78 7.27
C TRP A 322 -18.08 6.69 6.76
N LEU A 323 -17.80 6.16 5.56
CA LEU A 323 -18.57 5.08 4.96
C LEU A 323 -18.46 3.77 5.75
N THR A 324 -17.26 3.41 6.20
CA THR A 324 -17.03 2.18 6.97
C THR A 324 -17.64 2.24 8.36
N ALA A 325 -17.65 3.42 8.99
CA ALA A 325 -18.31 3.64 10.28
C ALA A 325 -19.82 3.36 10.23
N LYS A 326 -20.48 3.71 9.10
CA LYS A 326 -21.92 3.51 8.90
C LYS A 326 -22.30 2.12 8.36
N ALA A 327 -21.36 1.34 7.83
CA ALA A 327 -21.65 0.04 7.26
C ALA A 327 -22.06 -0.98 8.34
N PRO A 328 -23.16 -1.75 8.15
CA PRO A 328 -23.51 -2.82 9.08
C PRO A 328 -22.42 -3.91 9.10
N PRO A 329 -22.21 -4.58 10.24
CA PRO A 329 -21.28 -5.69 10.31
C PRO A 329 -21.76 -6.80 9.36
N ARG A 330 -20.89 -7.25 8.47
CA ARG A 330 -21.15 -8.39 7.59
C ARG A 330 -20.68 -9.66 8.30
N PRO A 331 -21.40 -10.79 8.15
CA PRO A 331 -20.87 -12.05 8.60
C PRO A 331 -19.58 -12.34 7.81
N SER A 332 -18.47 -12.48 8.52
CA SER A 332 -17.19 -12.91 7.95
C SER A 332 -17.40 -14.30 7.34
N PHE A 333 -17.12 -14.45 6.05
CA PHE A 333 -16.98 -15.79 5.47
C PHE A 333 -15.76 -16.43 6.14
N GLN A 334 -16.04 -17.36 7.05
CA GLN A 334 -15.02 -18.18 7.66
C GLN A 334 -14.42 -19.07 6.56
N THR A 335 -13.21 -18.73 6.12
CA THR A 335 -12.35 -19.75 5.55
C THR A 335 -12.18 -20.80 6.64
N THR A 336 -12.65 -22.02 6.38
CA THR A 336 -12.42 -23.18 7.24
C THR A 336 -10.95 -23.21 7.60
N SER A 337 -10.66 -22.85 8.85
CA SER A 337 -9.32 -22.98 9.39
C SER A 337 -9.04 -24.47 9.41
N ASP A 338 -8.08 -24.94 8.62
CA ASP A 338 -7.55 -26.28 8.78
C ASP A 338 -7.15 -26.43 10.24
N ILE A 339 -7.90 -27.26 10.96
CA ILE A 339 -7.58 -27.67 12.33
C ILE A 339 -6.31 -28.50 12.21
N SER A 340 -5.20 -27.82 12.32
CA SER A 340 -3.90 -28.42 12.08
C SER A 340 -3.33 -28.91 13.39
N THR A 341 -3.14 -30.19 13.48
CA THR A 341 -2.35 -30.84 14.53
C THR A 341 -0.92 -30.32 14.53
N ALA A 342 -0.33 -30.19 15.72
CA ALA A 342 1.06 -29.77 15.85
C ALA A 342 1.99 -30.74 15.12
N ALA A 343 2.89 -30.19 14.29
CA ALA A 343 3.92 -31.01 13.68
C ALA A 343 4.91 -31.50 14.76
N PRO A 344 5.26 -32.79 14.83
CA PRO A 344 6.09 -33.37 15.90
C PRO A 344 7.53 -32.82 15.94
N HIS A 345 7.96 -32.06 14.94
CA HIS A 345 9.33 -31.59 14.79
C HIS A 345 9.58 -30.11 15.19
N VAL A 346 8.58 -29.42 15.74
CA VAL A 346 8.70 -27.98 16.09
C VAL A 346 9.81 -27.65 17.09
N PRO A 347 10.10 -28.45 18.12
CA PRO A 347 11.24 -28.14 19.00
C PRO A 347 12.58 -28.17 18.28
N ARG A 348 12.78 -29.08 17.31
CA ARG A 348 13.97 -29.11 16.45
C ARG A 348 14.04 -27.89 15.53
N LEU A 349 12.92 -27.48 14.97
CA LEU A 349 12.80 -26.26 14.16
C LEU A 349 13.21 -25.03 14.96
N LEU A 350 12.70 -24.84 16.18
CA LEU A 350 13.05 -23.69 17.02
C LEU A 350 14.54 -23.65 17.37
N ARG A 351 15.14 -24.79 17.69
CA ARG A 351 16.58 -24.89 17.92
C ARG A 351 17.38 -24.52 16.65
N PHE A 352 16.95 -25.01 15.49
CA PHE A 352 17.59 -24.68 14.20
C PHE A 352 17.48 -23.19 13.89
N LEU A 353 16.31 -22.57 14.07
CA LEU A 353 16.12 -21.13 13.89
C LEU A 353 16.96 -20.31 14.90
N LEU A 354 17.10 -20.76 16.12
CA LEU A 354 17.98 -20.13 17.11
C LEU A 354 19.45 -20.21 16.67
N LEU A 355 19.89 -21.36 16.18
CA LEU A 355 21.25 -21.51 15.65
C LEU A 355 21.50 -20.57 14.46
N ILE A 356 20.52 -20.44 13.55
CA ILE A 356 20.60 -19.46 12.45
C ILE A 356 20.72 -18.04 13.00
N ALA A 357 19.88 -17.65 13.97
CA ALA A 357 19.93 -16.32 14.53
C ALA A 357 21.28 -16.02 15.20
N VAL A 358 21.84 -16.98 15.92
CA VAL A 358 23.18 -16.86 16.51
C VAL A 358 24.26 -16.78 15.43
N ALA A 359 24.22 -17.65 14.42
CA ALA A 359 25.18 -17.64 13.31
C ALA A 359 25.16 -16.32 12.54
N VAL A 360 23.97 -15.79 12.24
CA VAL A 360 23.80 -14.47 11.60
C VAL A 360 24.32 -13.35 12.49
N SER A 361 24.07 -13.41 13.81
CA SER A 361 24.60 -12.44 14.75
C SER A 361 26.13 -12.44 14.73
N VAL A 362 26.76 -13.62 14.84
CA VAL A 362 28.22 -13.76 14.78
C VAL A 362 28.76 -13.21 13.47
N LEU A 363 28.16 -13.57 12.34
CA LEU A 363 28.55 -13.05 11.02
C LEU A 363 28.45 -11.52 10.97
N ALA A 364 27.36 -10.95 11.44
CA ALA A 364 27.12 -9.51 11.40
C ALA A 364 28.08 -8.71 12.29
N PHE A 365 28.58 -9.33 13.37
CA PHE A 365 29.59 -8.74 14.26
C PHE A 365 31.01 -8.87 13.73
N THR A 366 31.35 -10.00 13.11
CA THR A 366 32.76 -10.35 12.81
C THR A 366 33.15 -10.06 11.38
N VAL A 367 32.23 -10.14 10.42
CA VAL A 367 32.51 -9.98 8.99
C VAL A 367 32.11 -8.60 8.50
N GLY A 368 33.05 -7.87 7.91
CA GLY A 368 32.79 -6.56 7.34
C GLY A 368 33.74 -6.23 6.20
N ARG A 369 33.35 -5.23 5.37
CA ARG A 369 34.15 -4.72 4.27
C ARG A 369 35.05 -3.60 4.77
N TYR A 370 36.33 -3.69 4.41
CA TYR A 370 37.38 -2.70 4.68
C TYR A 370 38.19 -2.54 3.40
N ASP A 371 38.46 -1.35 2.98
CA ASP A 371 39.28 -1.08 1.79
C ASP A 371 38.93 -2.00 0.61
N GLU A 372 37.64 -2.11 0.27
CA GLU A 372 37.10 -2.95 -0.80
C GLU A 372 37.18 -4.48 -0.57
N THR A 373 37.86 -4.97 0.48
CA THR A 373 37.96 -6.40 0.78
C THR A 373 37.08 -6.81 1.96
N LEU A 374 36.47 -7.99 1.84
CA LEU A 374 35.69 -8.58 2.91
C LEU A 374 36.67 -9.25 3.90
N ARG A 375 36.70 -8.79 5.14
CA ARG A 375 37.63 -9.31 6.18
C ARG A 375 36.86 -9.73 7.42
N LEU A 376 37.41 -10.74 8.09
CA LEU A 376 36.96 -11.14 9.41
C LEU A 376 37.78 -10.31 10.43
N THR A 377 37.09 -9.51 11.23
CA THR A 377 37.72 -8.61 12.20
C THR A 377 37.02 -8.74 13.54
N ILE A 378 37.78 -9.05 14.58
CA ILE A 378 37.29 -9.17 15.96
C ILE A 378 37.84 -7.99 16.78
N ASP A 379 38.07 -6.85 16.14
CA ASP A 379 38.60 -5.67 16.80
C ASP A 379 37.53 -4.98 17.65
N PRO A 380 37.77 -4.66 18.91
CA PRO A 380 36.83 -3.98 19.79
C PRO A 380 36.35 -2.62 19.26
N GLU A 381 37.17 -1.88 18.53
CA GLU A 381 36.80 -0.59 17.97
C GLU A 381 35.62 -0.71 16.98
N TYR A 382 35.66 -1.72 16.12
CA TYR A 382 34.55 -1.95 15.16
C TYR A 382 33.33 -2.56 15.81
N PHE A 383 33.49 -3.29 16.90
CA PHE A 383 32.38 -3.86 17.64
C PHE A 383 31.47 -2.78 18.21
N VAL A 384 32.03 -1.68 18.72
CA VAL A 384 31.28 -0.54 19.28
C VAL A 384 30.30 0.07 18.24
N PHE A 385 30.67 0.12 16.98
CA PHE A 385 29.79 0.63 15.91
C PHE A 385 28.79 -0.41 15.39
N ARG A 386 29.10 -1.70 15.48
CA ARG A 386 28.28 -2.77 14.92
C ARG A 386 27.20 -3.26 15.87
N TYR A 387 27.52 -3.39 17.19
CA TYR A 387 26.57 -4.00 18.12
C TYR A 387 25.25 -3.22 18.25
N PRO A 388 25.22 -1.87 18.25
CA PRO A 388 23.95 -1.15 18.35
C PRO A 388 23.04 -1.44 17.16
N ARG A 389 23.61 -1.50 15.96
CA ARG A 389 22.87 -1.75 14.72
C ARG A 389 22.30 -3.17 14.66
N VAL A 390 23.12 -4.17 14.98
CA VAL A 390 22.71 -5.58 15.00
C VAL A 390 21.63 -5.83 16.04
N LEU A 391 21.77 -5.24 17.24
CA LEU A 391 20.79 -5.36 18.31
C LEU A 391 19.48 -4.66 17.94
N LEU A 392 19.56 -3.47 17.36
CA LEU A 392 18.39 -2.72 16.89
C LEU A 392 17.65 -3.47 15.76
N ALA A 393 18.38 -4.03 14.79
CA ALA A 393 17.83 -4.84 13.72
C ALA A 393 17.12 -6.11 14.28
N ALA A 394 17.76 -6.82 15.21
CA ALA A 394 17.17 -8.00 15.83
C ALA A 394 15.89 -7.66 16.62
N ALA A 395 15.92 -6.59 17.39
CA ALA A 395 14.81 -6.15 18.23
C ALA A 395 13.60 -5.71 17.38
N THR A 396 13.82 -4.86 16.39
CA THR A 396 12.75 -4.39 15.49
C THR A 396 12.19 -5.51 14.61
N GLY A 397 13.05 -6.40 14.11
CA GLY A 397 12.61 -7.61 13.39
C GLY A 397 11.72 -8.50 14.25
N THR A 398 12.08 -8.69 15.53
CA THR A 398 11.26 -9.42 16.50
C THR A 398 9.90 -8.74 16.73
N MET A 399 9.89 -7.44 17.02
CA MET A 399 8.65 -6.69 17.30
C MET A 399 7.69 -6.70 16.10
N LEU A 400 8.19 -6.48 14.89
CA LEU A 400 7.37 -6.54 13.67
C LEU A 400 6.83 -7.96 13.42
N ALA A 401 7.63 -8.99 13.65
CA ALA A 401 7.20 -10.37 13.52
C ALA A 401 6.07 -10.72 14.51
N LEU A 402 6.19 -10.29 15.76
CA LEU A 402 5.13 -10.47 16.76
C LEU A 402 3.83 -9.76 16.38
N THR A 403 3.95 -8.50 15.94
CA THR A 403 2.80 -7.73 15.41
C THR A 403 2.13 -8.46 14.25
N GLY A 404 2.90 -8.97 13.31
CA GLY A 404 2.38 -9.74 12.19
C GLY A 404 1.61 -10.99 12.60
N VAL A 405 2.14 -11.77 13.56
CA VAL A 405 1.43 -12.95 14.10
C VAL A 405 0.11 -12.56 14.75
N ILE A 406 0.11 -11.50 15.56
CA ILE A 406 -1.10 -11.03 16.23
C ILE A 406 -2.16 -10.63 15.20
N LEU A 407 -1.78 -9.78 14.24
CA LEU A 407 -2.71 -9.26 13.24
C LEU A 407 -3.26 -10.35 12.32
N GLN A 408 -2.40 -11.24 11.79
CA GLN A 408 -2.85 -12.32 10.92
C GLN A 408 -3.80 -13.29 11.64
N ARG A 409 -3.56 -13.60 12.92
CA ARG A 409 -4.45 -14.46 13.72
C ARG A 409 -5.73 -13.75 14.13
N LEU A 410 -5.64 -12.48 14.53
CA LEU A 410 -6.80 -11.69 14.96
C LEU A 410 -7.77 -11.44 13.80
N THR A 411 -7.23 -11.14 12.61
CA THR A 411 -8.03 -10.83 11.41
C THR A 411 -8.35 -12.05 10.56
N GLN A 412 -7.76 -13.21 10.88
CA GLN A 412 -7.82 -14.44 10.06
C GLN A 412 -7.45 -14.16 8.59
N ASN A 413 -6.60 -13.16 8.38
CA ASN A 413 -6.15 -12.74 7.07
C ASN A 413 -4.62 -12.87 7.00
N PRO A 414 -4.08 -13.77 6.16
CA PRO A 414 -2.64 -13.97 6.03
C PRO A 414 -1.90 -12.75 5.44
N MET A 415 -2.63 -11.78 4.93
CA MET A 415 -2.11 -10.54 4.39
C MET A 415 -2.08 -9.39 5.40
N ALA A 416 -2.57 -9.61 6.62
CA ALA A 416 -2.55 -8.56 7.62
C ALA A 416 -1.12 -8.31 8.12
N GLY A 417 -0.64 -7.11 7.89
CA GLY A 417 0.66 -6.62 8.34
C GLY A 417 0.54 -5.36 9.20
N PRO A 418 1.64 -4.93 9.83
CA PRO A 418 1.67 -3.75 10.70
C PRO A 418 1.17 -2.46 10.03
N GLU A 419 1.43 -2.31 8.73
CA GLU A 419 1.03 -1.17 7.91
C GLU A 419 -0.49 -0.98 7.83
N LEU A 420 -1.25 -2.08 7.90
CA LEU A 420 -2.71 -2.03 7.78
C LEU A 420 -3.42 -1.43 9.00
N LEU A 421 -2.72 -1.19 10.10
CA LEU A 421 -3.28 -0.46 11.24
C LEU A 421 -3.26 1.06 11.07
N GLY A 422 -2.50 1.59 10.09
CA GLY A 422 -2.31 3.01 9.89
C GLY A 422 -1.44 3.69 10.96
N ILE A 423 -0.85 2.92 11.87
CA ILE A 423 -0.05 3.45 12.98
C ILE A 423 1.36 3.80 12.50
N SER A 424 1.96 2.95 11.65
CA SER A 424 3.26 3.22 11.07
C SER A 424 3.27 4.52 10.24
N SER A 425 2.31 4.67 9.32
CA SER A 425 2.17 5.88 8.51
C SER A 425 1.83 7.11 9.36
N GLY A 426 0.98 6.94 10.39
CA GLY A 426 0.66 8.01 11.33
C GLY A 426 1.87 8.45 12.14
N THR A 427 2.69 7.52 12.62
CA THR A 427 3.95 7.77 13.31
C THR A 427 4.93 8.53 12.40
N ALA A 428 5.07 8.08 11.16
CA ALA A 428 5.92 8.71 10.16
C ALA A 428 5.45 10.13 9.83
N PHE A 429 4.14 10.33 9.69
CA PHE A 429 3.56 11.65 9.49
C PHE A 429 3.87 12.61 10.63
N GLY A 430 3.73 12.17 11.89
CA GLY A 430 4.05 13.01 13.05
C GLY A 430 5.52 13.38 13.15
N ALA A 431 6.40 12.40 12.96
CA ALA A 431 7.84 12.60 12.95
C ALA A 431 8.28 13.54 11.82
N MET A 432 7.69 13.38 10.63
CA MET A 432 7.96 14.26 9.48
C MET A 432 7.40 15.67 9.66
N SER A 433 6.23 15.81 10.32
CA SER A 433 5.61 17.11 10.57
C SER A 433 6.50 18.05 11.35
N VAL A 434 7.17 17.56 12.39
CA VAL A 434 8.03 18.41 13.23
C VAL A 434 9.28 18.85 12.48
N VAL A 435 9.80 18.01 11.59
CA VAL A 435 10.96 18.38 10.75
C VAL A 435 10.56 19.42 9.70
N MET A 436 9.41 19.23 9.04
CA MET A 436 8.96 20.12 7.96
C MET A 436 8.44 21.46 8.47
N LEU A 437 7.65 21.48 9.53
CA LEU A 437 7.01 22.70 10.03
C LEU A 437 7.92 23.53 10.95
N PHE A 438 8.76 22.87 11.75
CA PHE A 438 9.57 23.53 12.77
C PHE A 438 11.09 23.46 12.51
N GLY A 439 11.53 22.76 11.45
CA GLY A 439 12.96 22.62 11.12
C GLY A 439 13.77 21.81 12.15
N ILE A 440 13.12 21.00 12.97
CA ILE A 440 13.76 20.23 14.03
C ILE A 440 14.45 19.00 13.42
N THR A 441 15.69 18.74 13.83
CA THR A 441 16.49 17.64 13.32
C THR A 441 15.89 16.27 13.65
N SER A 442 16.02 15.32 12.72
CA SER A 442 15.69 13.91 12.97
C SER A 442 16.54 13.36 14.13
N GLY A 443 15.92 12.59 15.03
CA GLY A 443 16.58 12.03 16.21
C GLY A 443 16.52 12.91 17.47
N SER A 444 16.02 14.15 17.39
CA SER A 444 15.80 15.01 18.57
C SER A 444 14.66 14.50 19.46
N GLY A 445 14.63 14.92 20.74
CA GLY A 445 13.54 14.57 21.65
C GLY A 445 12.15 14.96 21.13
N TRP A 446 12.05 16.08 20.40
CA TRP A 446 10.81 16.51 19.76
C TRP A 446 10.38 15.61 18.60
N PHE A 447 11.32 15.11 17.83
CA PHE A 447 11.05 14.12 16.76
C PHE A 447 10.41 12.85 17.35
N TRP A 448 10.98 12.34 18.44
CA TRP A 448 10.45 11.16 19.14
C TRP A 448 9.08 11.43 19.76
N LEU A 449 8.93 12.56 20.44
CA LEU A 449 7.67 12.94 21.09
C LEU A 449 6.53 13.07 20.08
N THR A 450 6.74 13.78 18.98
CA THR A 450 5.69 13.97 17.95
C THR A 450 5.33 12.69 17.24
N GLY A 451 6.29 11.81 16.98
CA GLY A 451 6.02 10.48 16.45
C GLY A 451 5.20 9.61 17.40
N ILE A 452 5.51 9.60 18.70
CA ILE A 452 4.73 8.90 19.73
C ILE A 452 3.30 9.49 19.83
N VAL A 453 3.18 10.79 19.91
CA VAL A 453 1.87 11.47 19.98
C VAL A 453 1.03 11.14 18.75
N SER A 454 1.62 11.18 17.56
CA SER A 454 0.92 10.85 16.32
C SER A 454 0.52 9.37 16.23
N ALA A 455 1.36 8.47 16.75
CA ALA A 455 1.02 7.05 16.91
C ALA A 455 -0.19 6.86 17.83
N LEU A 456 -0.21 7.56 18.98
CA LEU A 456 -1.33 7.53 19.93
C LEU A 456 -2.60 8.14 19.35
N VAL A 457 -2.48 9.23 18.58
CA VAL A 457 -3.62 9.83 17.86
C VAL A 457 -4.17 8.84 16.83
N SER A 458 -3.32 8.21 16.01
CA SER A 458 -3.73 7.20 15.02
C SER A 458 -4.42 6.01 15.68
N LEU A 459 -3.88 5.52 16.80
CA LEU A 459 -4.49 4.46 17.60
C LEU A 459 -5.82 4.92 18.20
N GLY A 460 -5.89 6.12 18.75
CA GLY A 460 -7.12 6.71 19.31
C GLY A 460 -8.22 6.84 18.26
N LEU A 461 -7.89 7.30 17.06
CA LEU A 461 -8.82 7.36 15.92
C LEU A 461 -9.28 5.96 15.50
N LEU A 462 -8.35 5.00 15.37
CA LEU A 462 -8.70 3.61 15.07
C LEU A 462 -9.67 3.03 16.10
N MET A 463 -9.44 3.27 17.38
CA MET A 463 -10.33 2.84 18.46
C MET A 463 -11.69 3.54 18.42
N LEU A 464 -11.69 4.87 18.23
CA LEU A 464 -12.91 5.68 18.18
C LEU A 464 -13.88 5.20 17.09
N PHE A 465 -13.36 4.94 15.89
CA PHE A 465 -14.17 4.46 14.77
C PHE A 465 -14.64 3.00 14.94
N ASN A 466 -13.92 2.18 15.72
CA ASN A 466 -14.24 0.74 15.88
C ASN A 466 -14.92 0.38 17.20
N ARG A 467 -15.01 1.28 18.20
CA ARG A 467 -15.59 1.01 19.52
C ARG A 467 -17.04 0.48 19.47
N LYS A 468 -17.87 1.07 18.60
CA LYS A 468 -19.29 0.67 18.44
C LYS A 468 -19.47 -0.68 17.73
N ASN A 469 -18.44 -1.17 17.06
CA ASN A 469 -18.49 -2.39 16.25
C ASN A 469 -17.79 -3.59 16.90
N GLY A 470 -17.42 -3.49 18.19
CA GLY A 470 -16.74 -4.57 18.92
C GLY A 470 -15.40 -4.98 18.32
N PHE A 471 -14.69 -4.05 17.71
CA PHE A 471 -13.36 -4.26 17.08
C PHE A 471 -13.36 -5.42 16.08
N THR A 472 -14.35 -5.46 15.19
CA THR A 472 -14.40 -6.50 14.16
C THR A 472 -13.19 -6.37 13.21
N PRO A 473 -12.52 -7.49 12.85
CA PRO A 473 -11.28 -7.49 12.10
C PRO A 473 -11.35 -6.72 10.77
N GLU A 474 -12.42 -6.92 10.00
CA GLU A 474 -12.63 -6.25 8.71
C GLU A 474 -12.68 -4.73 8.84
N LYS A 475 -13.36 -4.22 9.88
CA LYS A 475 -13.48 -2.77 10.09
C LYS A 475 -12.19 -2.17 10.61
N ILE A 476 -11.44 -2.89 11.43
CA ILE A 476 -10.10 -2.47 11.88
C ILE A 476 -9.18 -2.27 10.68
N LEU A 477 -9.14 -3.26 9.77
CA LEU A 477 -8.30 -3.18 8.57
C LEU A 477 -8.72 -2.01 7.67
N LEU A 478 -10.01 -1.84 7.41
CA LEU A 478 -10.52 -0.73 6.60
C LEU A 478 -10.20 0.64 7.21
N THR A 479 -10.41 0.78 8.54
CA THR A 479 -10.09 2.02 9.26
C THR A 479 -8.60 2.31 9.24
N GLY A 480 -7.78 1.30 9.52
CA GLY A 480 -6.33 1.42 9.53
C GLY A 480 -5.77 1.80 8.15
N MET A 481 -6.25 1.16 7.09
CA MET A 481 -5.85 1.51 5.71
C MET A 481 -6.23 2.94 5.32
N ALA A 482 -7.40 3.41 5.74
CA ALA A 482 -7.80 4.78 5.46
C ALA A 482 -6.95 5.79 6.25
N LEU A 483 -6.60 5.48 7.52
CA LEU A 483 -5.67 6.31 8.31
C LEU A 483 -4.26 6.30 7.70
N ALA A 484 -3.76 5.15 7.26
CA ALA A 484 -2.49 5.03 6.56
C ALA A 484 -2.47 5.91 5.31
N ALA A 485 -3.50 5.80 4.48
CA ALA A 485 -3.58 6.58 3.26
C ALA A 485 -3.68 8.08 3.48
N LEU A 486 -4.36 8.51 4.56
CA LEU A 486 -4.42 9.92 4.94
C LEU A 486 -3.02 10.45 5.29
N ALA A 487 -2.29 9.71 6.11
CA ALA A 487 -0.93 10.06 6.52
C ALA A 487 0.04 10.03 5.32
N ASP A 488 0.00 8.99 4.50
CA ASP A 488 0.84 8.84 3.30
C ASP A 488 0.56 9.94 2.27
N ALA A 489 -0.71 10.36 2.11
CA ALA A 489 -1.08 11.46 1.24
C ALA A 489 -0.46 12.79 1.69
N ALA A 490 -0.51 13.08 2.99
CA ALA A 490 0.11 14.28 3.55
C ALA A 490 1.64 14.26 3.39
N ILE A 491 2.28 13.10 3.61
CA ILE A 491 3.72 12.91 3.37
C ILE A 491 4.07 13.17 1.90
N ARG A 492 3.29 12.64 0.95
CA ARG A 492 3.51 12.88 -0.50
C ARG A 492 3.37 14.34 -0.91
N ILE A 493 2.47 15.09 -0.28
CA ILE A 493 2.35 16.54 -0.50
C ILE A 493 3.65 17.23 -0.09
N TRP A 494 4.20 16.92 1.07
CA TRP A 494 5.48 17.49 1.50
C TRP A 494 6.64 17.07 0.59
N MET A 495 6.68 15.81 0.16
CA MET A 495 7.68 15.33 -0.80
C MET A 495 7.61 16.10 -2.13
N ALA A 496 6.41 16.47 -2.59
CA ALA A 496 6.22 17.20 -3.85
C ALA A 496 6.66 18.66 -3.78
N ILE A 497 6.72 19.27 -2.59
CA ILE A 497 7.22 20.64 -2.41
C ILE A 497 8.73 20.76 -2.71
N GLY A 498 9.49 19.64 -2.64
CA GLY A 498 10.88 19.58 -3.05
C GLY A 498 11.89 20.21 -2.07
N ASP A 499 11.53 20.30 -0.78
CA ASP A 499 12.43 20.77 0.28
C ASP A 499 13.59 19.78 0.49
N PHE A 500 14.84 20.30 0.66
CA PHE A 500 16.03 19.47 0.89
C PHE A 500 15.92 18.56 2.13
N ARG A 501 15.13 18.96 3.14
CA ARG A 501 14.85 18.18 4.35
C ARG A 501 14.16 16.85 4.05
N VAL A 502 13.45 16.77 2.95
CA VAL A 502 12.81 15.54 2.49
C VAL A 502 13.84 14.45 2.19
N GLN A 503 15.00 14.79 1.65
CA GLN A 503 16.05 13.80 1.35
C GLN A 503 16.57 13.11 2.62
N LEU A 504 16.77 13.87 3.69
CA LEU A 504 17.19 13.33 4.99
C LEU A 504 16.13 12.37 5.57
N LEU A 505 14.86 12.74 5.40
CA LEU A 505 13.75 11.90 5.86
C LEU A 505 13.52 10.66 5.00
N LEU A 506 13.83 10.71 3.71
CA LEU A 506 13.77 9.54 2.82
C LEU A 506 14.68 8.41 3.32
N LEU A 507 15.89 8.73 3.79
CA LEU A 507 16.80 7.73 4.36
C LEU A 507 16.19 7.07 5.61
N TRP A 508 15.59 7.85 6.51
CA TRP A 508 14.90 7.28 7.68
C TRP A 508 13.66 6.49 7.27
N MET A 509 12.84 7.00 6.35
CA MET A 509 11.65 6.30 5.84
C MET A 509 11.97 4.99 5.11
N SER A 510 13.17 4.84 4.59
CA SER A 510 13.60 3.61 3.90
C SER A 510 13.99 2.46 4.84
N GLY A 511 13.98 2.71 6.15
CA GLY A 511 14.24 1.67 7.14
C GLY A 511 15.72 1.51 7.49
N SER A 512 16.38 2.61 7.85
CA SER A 512 17.82 2.62 8.14
C SER A 512 18.14 2.37 9.62
N THR A 513 19.15 1.53 9.87
CA THR A 513 19.76 1.32 11.19
C THR A 513 20.93 2.27 11.46
N TYR A 514 21.23 3.18 10.52
CA TYR A 514 22.41 4.06 10.58
C TYR A 514 22.48 4.93 11.84
N GLN A 515 21.34 5.38 12.35
CA GLN A 515 21.26 6.24 13.53
C GLN A 515 21.24 5.47 14.86
N ALA A 516 21.55 4.16 14.86
CA ALA A 516 21.56 3.35 16.07
C ALA A 516 22.66 3.81 17.04
N THR A 517 22.25 4.17 18.25
CA THR A 517 23.17 4.47 19.37
C THR A 517 23.19 3.31 20.37
N PRO A 518 24.26 3.16 21.18
CA PRO A 518 24.31 2.13 22.22
C PRO A 518 23.10 2.14 23.16
N GLU A 519 22.68 3.33 23.58
CA GLU A 519 21.56 3.51 24.50
C GLU A 519 20.22 3.14 23.87
N SER A 520 19.98 3.58 22.64
CA SER A 520 18.75 3.23 21.91
C SER A 520 18.67 1.73 21.66
N ALA A 521 19.77 1.10 21.28
CA ALA A 521 19.81 -0.33 20.98
C ALA A 521 19.55 -1.20 22.22
N LEU A 522 20.14 -0.87 23.37
CA LEU A 522 19.90 -1.58 24.63
C LEU A 522 18.44 -1.42 25.09
N THR A 523 17.93 -0.19 25.09
CA THR A 523 16.55 0.10 25.47
C THR A 523 15.55 -0.68 24.61
N VAL A 524 15.77 -0.70 23.31
CA VAL A 524 14.90 -1.40 22.36
C VAL A 524 15.03 -2.91 22.45
N GLY A 525 16.26 -3.41 22.69
CA GLY A 525 16.50 -4.83 22.95
C GLY A 525 15.71 -5.32 24.17
N LEU A 526 15.75 -4.56 25.27
CA LEU A 526 14.98 -4.86 26.49
C LEU A 526 13.46 -4.78 26.22
N LEU A 527 13.00 -3.76 25.50
CA LEU A 527 11.58 -3.63 25.13
C LEU A 527 11.11 -4.78 24.23
N ALA A 528 11.94 -5.22 23.29
CA ALA A 528 11.62 -6.37 22.44
C ALA A 528 11.53 -7.67 23.23
N ALA A 529 12.46 -7.90 24.17
CA ALA A 529 12.44 -9.06 25.07
C ALA A 529 11.21 -9.05 25.99
N ALA A 530 10.91 -7.90 26.61
CA ALA A 530 9.72 -7.72 27.45
C ALA A 530 8.43 -7.93 26.66
N SER A 531 8.39 -7.42 25.43
CA SER A 531 7.24 -7.58 24.53
C SER A 531 7.03 -9.03 24.12
N LEU A 532 8.08 -9.76 23.82
CA LEU A 532 8.01 -11.20 23.53
C LEU A 532 7.42 -11.97 24.72
N LEU A 533 7.90 -11.72 25.93
CA LEU A 533 7.39 -12.33 27.16
C LEU A 533 5.91 -11.99 27.38
N LEU A 534 5.55 -10.71 27.25
CA LEU A 534 4.16 -10.26 27.40
C LEU A 534 3.24 -10.95 26.40
N ILE A 535 3.60 -10.99 25.12
CA ILE A 535 2.75 -11.56 24.07
C ILE A 535 2.64 -13.09 24.21
N LEU A 536 3.67 -13.74 24.71
CA LEU A 536 3.60 -15.16 25.05
C LEU A 536 2.57 -15.46 26.13
N THR A 537 2.26 -14.54 27.06
CA THR A 537 1.16 -14.70 28.02
C THR A 537 -0.22 -14.61 27.34
N LEU A 538 -0.35 -13.83 26.26
CA LEU A 538 -1.58 -13.62 25.49
C LEU A 538 -1.86 -14.73 24.46
N GLN A 539 -1.00 -15.75 24.37
CA GLN A 539 -1.11 -16.84 23.37
C GLN A 539 -2.45 -17.58 23.41
N ARG A 540 -3.08 -17.69 24.60
CA ARG A 540 -4.39 -18.35 24.78
C ARG A 540 -5.48 -17.56 24.06
N TRP A 541 -5.49 -16.23 24.19
CA TRP A 541 -6.45 -15.38 23.50
C TRP A 541 -6.27 -15.44 21.98
N LEU A 542 -5.02 -15.42 21.51
CA LEU A 542 -4.70 -15.58 20.08
C LEU A 542 -5.18 -16.93 19.53
N GLY A 543 -5.01 -18.01 20.30
CA GLY A 543 -5.46 -19.34 19.89
C GLY A 543 -6.98 -19.43 19.79
N LEU A 544 -7.69 -19.01 20.82
CA LEU A 544 -9.16 -19.12 20.90
C LEU A 544 -9.86 -18.18 19.92
N LEU A 545 -9.38 -16.93 19.77
CA LEU A 545 -9.93 -15.97 18.80
C LEU A 545 -9.68 -16.41 17.35
N SER A 546 -8.61 -17.15 17.08
CA SER A 546 -8.33 -17.68 15.74
C SER A 546 -9.23 -18.85 15.33
N LEU A 547 -9.87 -19.55 16.27
CA LEU A 547 -10.83 -20.61 15.99
C LEU A 547 -12.21 -20.01 15.64
N ASN A 548 -12.85 -19.38 16.61
CA ASN A 548 -14.12 -18.68 16.40
C ASN A 548 -14.43 -17.78 17.60
N ALA A 549 -15.02 -16.61 17.35
CA ALA A 549 -15.47 -15.70 18.39
C ALA A 549 -16.54 -16.34 19.32
N THR A 550 -17.41 -17.21 18.79
CA THR A 550 -18.42 -17.92 19.58
C THR A 550 -17.78 -18.91 20.55
N ILE A 551 -16.78 -19.67 20.11
CA ILE A 551 -16.03 -20.62 20.96
C ILE A 551 -15.25 -19.85 22.03
N ALA A 552 -14.60 -18.72 21.67
CA ALA A 552 -13.88 -17.90 22.65
C ALA A 552 -14.82 -17.37 23.75
N ARG A 553 -16.06 -17.01 23.40
CA ARG A 553 -17.06 -16.52 24.35
C ARG A 553 -17.56 -17.64 25.27
N SER A 554 -17.78 -18.86 24.74
CA SER A 554 -18.25 -20.00 25.57
C SER A 554 -17.23 -20.45 26.63
N VAL A 555 -15.94 -20.16 26.41
CA VAL A 555 -14.85 -20.39 27.37
C VAL A 555 -14.63 -19.19 28.32
N GLY A 556 -15.51 -18.16 28.28
CA GLY A 556 -15.49 -17.02 29.18
C GLY A 556 -14.57 -15.86 28.77
N ILE A 557 -14.06 -15.82 27.53
CA ILE A 557 -13.22 -14.70 27.08
C ILE A 557 -14.09 -13.50 26.75
N ASN A 558 -13.76 -12.34 27.34
CA ASN A 558 -14.29 -11.05 26.91
C ASN A 558 -13.67 -10.65 25.57
N ILE A 559 -14.38 -10.94 24.46
CA ILE A 559 -13.86 -10.73 23.09
C ILE A 559 -13.46 -9.29 22.81
N PRO A 560 -14.28 -8.24 23.13
CA PRO A 560 -13.90 -6.86 22.93
C PRO A 560 -12.61 -6.48 23.66
N LEU A 561 -12.46 -6.89 24.91
CA LEU A 561 -11.26 -6.61 25.71
C LEU A 561 -10.03 -7.33 25.13
N ALA A 562 -10.15 -8.61 24.80
CA ALA A 562 -9.04 -9.37 24.24
C ALA A 562 -8.57 -8.79 22.90
N ARG A 563 -9.50 -8.40 22.02
CA ARG A 563 -9.18 -7.72 20.76
C ARG A 563 -8.52 -6.37 21.00
N LEU A 564 -9.05 -5.58 21.93
CA LEU A 564 -8.49 -4.27 22.29
C LEU A 564 -7.03 -4.41 22.75
N VAL A 565 -6.76 -5.29 23.71
CA VAL A 565 -5.39 -5.51 24.23
C VAL A 565 -4.44 -5.96 23.13
N LEU A 566 -4.85 -6.89 22.26
CA LEU A 566 -4.03 -7.36 21.15
C LEU A 566 -3.74 -6.25 20.11
N ILE A 567 -4.73 -5.41 19.82
CA ILE A 567 -4.57 -4.26 18.89
C ILE A 567 -3.62 -3.23 19.50
N VAL A 568 -3.81 -2.88 20.78
CA VAL A 568 -2.93 -1.92 21.48
C VAL A 568 -1.50 -2.43 21.53
N SER A 569 -1.30 -3.71 21.86
CA SER A 569 0.03 -4.33 21.83
C SER A 569 0.67 -4.27 20.45
N SER A 570 -0.09 -4.62 19.39
CA SER A 570 0.38 -4.53 18.01
C SER A 570 0.74 -3.10 17.61
N ALA A 571 -0.09 -2.15 18.01
CA ALA A 571 0.10 -0.73 17.76
C ALA A 571 1.37 -0.18 18.41
N ALA A 572 1.58 -0.52 19.68
CA ALA A 572 2.78 -0.11 20.44
C ALA A 572 4.06 -0.67 19.80
N LEU A 573 4.07 -1.96 19.44
CA LEU A 573 5.21 -2.59 18.78
C LEU A 573 5.50 -1.98 17.41
N THR A 574 4.44 -1.69 16.62
CA THR A 574 4.58 -1.05 15.32
C THR A 574 5.13 0.37 15.46
N ALA A 575 4.58 1.16 16.39
CA ALA A 575 5.05 2.53 16.62
C ALA A 575 6.52 2.58 17.06
N LEU A 576 6.90 1.74 18.01
CA LEU A 576 8.29 1.64 18.47
C LEU A 576 9.24 1.25 17.32
N SER A 577 8.88 0.22 16.55
CA SER A 577 9.70 -0.20 15.41
C SER A 577 9.82 0.89 14.36
N THR A 578 8.71 1.60 14.05
CA THR A 578 8.68 2.68 13.06
C THR A 578 9.51 3.88 13.49
N LEU A 579 9.43 4.29 14.75
CA LEU A 579 10.23 5.40 15.25
C LEU A 579 11.72 5.14 15.14
N LEU A 580 12.14 3.91 15.40
CA LEU A 580 13.54 3.53 15.51
C LEU A 580 14.24 3.34 14.16
N ILE A 581 13.58 2.66 13.24
CA ILE A 581 14.16 2.31 11.93
C ILE A 581 13.40 2.98 10.78
N GLY A 582 12.22 3.53 11.02
CA GLY A 582 11.31 3.99 9.98
C GLY A 582 10.19 2.97 9.70
N PRO A 583 9.27 3.34 8.79
CA PRO A 583 8.14 2.48 8.43
C PRO A 583 8.60 1.23 7.66
N LEU A 584 8.43 0.05 8.26
CA LEU A 584 8.75 -1.25 7.68
C LEU A 584 7.50 -2.12 7.63
N SER A 585 7.15 -2.65 6.47
CA SER A 585 5.95 -3.47 6.31
C SER A 585 6.23 -4.95 6.09
N PHE A 586 7.22 -5.27 5.29
CA PHE A 586 7.41 -6.62 4.75
C PHE A 586 7.75 -7.68 5.81
N VAL A 587 8.57 -7.35 6.80
CA VAL A 587 9.01 -8.31 7.83
C VAL A 587 7.82 -8.84 8.64
N GLY A 588 6.92 -7.94 9.05
CA GLY A 588 5.71 -8.31 9.79
C GLY A 588 4.72 -9.16 9.00
N LEU A 589 4.68 -9.01 7.69
CA LEU A 589 3.84 -9.81 6.81
C LEU A 589 4.43 -11.21 6.56
N LEU A 590 5.72 -11.28 6.28
CA LEU A 590 6.43 -12.48 5.82
C LEU A 590 6.67 -13.48 6.94
N THR A 591 7.16 -13.03 8.08
CA THR A 591 7.67 -13.91 9.15
C THR A 591 6.62 -14.84 9.74
N PRO A 592 5.35 -14.42 10.00
CA PRO A 592 4.31 -15.33 10.46
C PRO A 592 3.93 -16.39 9.41
N HIS A 593 3.99 -16.00 8.15
CA HIS A 593 3.70 -16.89 7.03
C HIS A 593 4.78 -17.97 6.92
N LEU A 594 6.05 -17.58 6.97
CA LEU A 594 7.19 -18.51 6.98
C LEU A 594 7.15 -19.46 8.17
N ALA A 595 6.88 -18.94 9.37
CA ALA A 595 6.77 -19.77 10.57
C ALA A 595 5.70 -20.86 10.41
N ARG A 596 4.53 -20.52 9.84
CA ARG A 596 3.46 -21.51 9.55
C ARG A 596 3.89 -22.54 8.52
N MET A 597 4.56 -22.13 7.46
CA MET A 597 5.03 -23.04 6.40
C MET A 597 6.09 -24.01 6.89
N LEU A 598 6.94 -23.58 7.83
CA LEU A 598 7.92 -24.43 8.50
C LEU A 598 7.30 -25.36 9.56
N GLY A 599 5.97 -25.31 9.76
CA GLY A 599 5.25 -26.20 10.66
C GLY A 599 4.92 -25.62 12.04
N ALA A 600 5.29 -24.37 12.34
CA ALA A 600 4.93 -23.71 13.59
C ALA A 600 3.48 -23.18 13.54
N ARG A 601 2.51 -24.04 13.80
CA ARG A 601 1.07 -23.78 13.62
C ARG A 601 0.38 -23.32 14.89
N LEU A 602 0.82 -23.78 16.08
CA LEU A 602 0.29 -23.33 17.36
C LEU A 602 0.71 -21.90 17.68
N PRO A 603 -0.11 -21.09 18.39
CA PRO A 603 0.20 -19.68 18.66
C PRO A 603 1.58 -19.48 19.30
N LYS A 604 1.90 -20.23 20.37
CA LYS A 604 3.19 -20.15 21.03
C LYS A 604 4.38 -20.45 20.11
N GLN A 605 4.24 -21.50 19.31
CA GLN A 605 5.28 -21.92 18.38
C GLN A 605 5.47 -20.92 17.25
N GLN A 606 4.36 -20.39 16.73
CA GLN A 606 4.39 -19.38 15.66
C GLN A 606 4.99 -18.07 16.15
N LEU A 607 4.66 -17.62 17.36
CA LEU A 607 5.26 -16.41 17.96
C LEU A 607 6.77 -16.56 18.10
N ALA A 608 7.24 -17.66 18.68
CA ALA A 608 8.67 -17.92 18.85
C ALA A 608 9.42 -18.07 17.52
N ALA A 609 8.88 -18.86 16.59
CA ALA A 609 9.49 -19.05 15.27
C ALA A 609 9.53 -17.75 14.47
N ALA A 610 8.42 -16.99 14.43
CA ALA A 610 8.35 -15.72 13.71
C ALA A 610 9.32 -14.69 14.29
N ALA A 611 9.46 -14.60 15.62
CA ALA A 611 10.41 -13.72 16.28
C ALA A 611 11.86 -14.03 15.87
N LEU A 612 12.26 -15.31 15.88
CA LEU A 612 13.59 -15.74 15.46
C LEU A 612 13.84 -15.47 13.95
N ILE A 613 12.85 -15.75 13.11
CA ILE A 613 12.93 -15.46 11.67
C ILE A 613 13.05 -13.95 11.43
N GLY A 614 12.22 -13.14 12.11
CA GLY A 614 12.23 -11.68 11.97
C GLY A 614 13.56 -11.06 12.40
N ALA A 615 14.09 -11.49 13.55
CA ALA A 615 15.41 -11.08 14.00
C ALA A 615 16.50 -11.45 12.97
N SER A 616 16.51 -12.70 12.49
CA SER A 616 17.52 -13.19 11.53
C SER A 616 17.45 -12.44 10.20
N VAL A 617 16.23 -12.21 9.66
CA VAL A 617 16.02 -11.48 8.40
C VAL A 617 16.52 -10.04 8.52
N MET A 618 16.18 -9.34 9.61
CA MET A 618 16.62 -7.95 9.79
C MET A 618 18.12 -7.82 10.04
N MET A 619 18.72 -8.71 10.83
CA MET A 619 20.18 -8.73 11.02
C MET A 619 20.93 -9.03 9.71
N THR A 620 20.42 -9.98 8.91
CA THR A 620 21.00 -10.29 7.59
C THR A 620 20.87 -9.11 6.66
N ALA A 621 19.72 -8.45 6.67
CA ALA A 621 19.44 -7.27 5.84
C ALA A 621 20.33 -6.08 6.20
N ASP A 622 20.52 -5.81 7.49
CA ASP A 622 21.45 -4.79 7.97
C ASP A 622 22.90 -5.12 7.56
N TRP A 623 23.32 -6.37 7.77
CA TRP A 623 24.65 -6.80 7.39
C TRP A 623 24.90 -6.67 5.89
N LEU A 624 24.01 -7.18 5.04
CA LEU A 624 24.10 -7.05 3.57
C LEU A 624 24.05 -5.59 3.13
N GLY A 625 23.17 -4.79 3.72
CA GLY A 625 23.05 -3.37 3.39
C GLY A 625 24.34 -2.59 3.57
N ARG A 626 25.15 -2.97 4.56
CA ARG A 626 26.48 -2.40 4.80
C ARG A 626 27.57 -2.91 3.84
N GLN A 627 27.36 -4.05 3.15
CA GLN A 627 28.41 -4.70 2.34
C GLN A 627 28.23 -4.49 0.82
N VAL A 628 26.97 -4.47 0.34
CA VAL A 628 26.67 -4.60 -1.10
C VAL A 628 27.15 -3.41 -1.90
N MET A 629 26.98 -2.19 -1.39
CA MET A 629 27.31 -0.94 -2.09
C MET A 629 28.41 -0.12 -1.41
N PHE A 630 29.28 -0.79 -0.63
CA PHE A 630 30.37 -0.10 0.08
C PHE A 630 31.14 0.88 -0.83
N PRO A 631 31.44 2.14 -0.39
CA PRO A 631 31.28 2.70 0.96
C PRO A 631 29.87 3.20 1.29
N TYR A 632 28.94 3.18 0.35
CA TYR A 632 27.56 3.57 0.58
C TYR A 632 26.77 2.43 1.24
N GLU A 633 25.76 2.79 2.00
CA GLU A 633 24.91 1.84 2.70
C GLU A 633 23.50 1.78 2.09
N VAL A 634 23.02 0.56 1.88
CA VAL A 634 21.62 0.32 1.53
C VAL A 634 20.81 0.14 2.81
N PRO A 635 19.69 0.88 3.00
CA PRO A 635 18.87 0.74 4.20
C PRO A 635 18.40 -0.69 4.47
N ALA A 636 18.48 -1.13 5.73
CA ALA A 636 18.17 -2.49 6.14
C ALA A 636 16.72 -2.88 5.80
N GLY A 637 15.77 -1.94 5.84
CA GLY A 637 14.37 -2.18 5.48
C GLY A 637 14.16 -2.55 4.02
N MET A 638 14.85 -1.85 3.13
CA MET A 638 14.81 -2.17 1.69
C MET A 638 15.47 -3.51 1.41
N MET A 639 16.63 -3.78 2.03
CA MET A 639 17.31 -5.08 1.90
C MET A 639 16.47 -6.23 2.45
N ALA A 640 15.79 -6.05 3.59
CA ALA A 640 14.88 -7.06 4.15
C ALA A 640 13.74 -7.39 3.17
N THR A 641 13.20 -6.38 2.49
CA THR A 641 12.15 -6.57 1.49
C THR A 641 12.67 -7.30 0.24
N LEU A 642 13.88 -6.99 -0.22
CA LEU A 642 14.49 -7.69 -1.36
C LEU A 642 14.75 -9.17 -1.05
N ILE A 643 15.36 -9.46 0.11
CA ILE A 643 15.65 -10.83 0.54
C ILE A 643 14.36 -11.63 0.73
N GLY A 644 13.46 -11.07 1.52
CA GLY A 644 12.22 -11.72 1.87
C GLY A 644 11.28 -11.86 0.68
N GLY A 645 11.19 -10.84 -0.18
CA GLY A 645 10.38 -10.86 -1.41
C GLY A 645 10.86 -11.92 -2.40
N ALA A 646 12.16 -11.99 -2.65
CA ALA A 646 12.74 -13.02 -3.50
C ALA A 646 12.45 -14.43 -2.96
N TYR A 647 12.65 -14.64 -1.66
CA TYR A 647 12.34 -15.91 -1.01
C TYR A 647 10.86 -16.27 -1.11
N PHE A 648 9.96 -15.32 -0.85
CA PHE A 648 8.52 -15.55 -0.93
C PHE A 648 8.06 -15.88 -2.36
N MET A 649 8.61 -15.18 -3.36
CA MET A 649 8.33 -15.47 -4.78
C MET A 649 8.80 -16.89 -5.18
N MET A 650 9.97 -17.31 -4.70
CA MET A 650 10.45 -18.67 -4.90
C MET A 650 9.53 -19.72 -4.25
N MET A 651 9.07 -19.45 -3.04
CA MET A 651 8.14 -20.34 -2.33
C MET A 651 6.78 -20.44 -3.01
N MET A 652 6.22 -19.34 -3.50
CA MET A 652 4.96 -19.33 -4.25
C MET A 652 5.04 -20.20 -5.52
N ARG A 653 6.24 -20.35 -6.09
CA ARG A 653 6.47 -21.25 -7.23
C ARG A 653 6.45 -22.73 -6.84
N LYS A 654 6.84 -23.08 -5.61
CA LYS A 654 6.89 -24.47 -5.14
C LYS A 654 5.55 -24.96 -4.58
N LEU A 655 4.72 -24.05 -4.12
CA LEU A 655 3.37 -24.30 -3.62
C LEU A 655 2.33 -24.32 -4.76
#